data_5630f5441b8df98e64cedbe8b546ce5a
#
_entry.id   5630f5441b8df98e64cedbe8b546ce5a
#
_cell.length_a   1.000
_cell.length_b   1.000
_cell.length_c   1.000
_cell.angle_alpha   90.00
_cell.angle_beta   90.00
_cell.angle_gamma   90.00
#
_symmetry.space_group_name_H-M   'P 1'
#
loop_
_entity.id
_entity.type
_entity.pdbx_description
1 polymer ?
#
loop_
_entity_poly.entity_id
_entity_poly.type
_entity_poly.pdbx_seq_one_letter_code
_entity_poly.pdbx_strand_id
1 'polypeptide(L)'
;MNRKPHRHITTSRGSELAVLNELISTTHTWTNTQAVLSKALEQAAQLAMADGAECHLVNSSGELQFTTHYNLDSGFLSGSLDFSFPPGTGIPGLAYSSQRAFFIPDIETEENYQRQYLAQQAHFRSLICVPLSGMDSLLGTFMLYFRKRIQPDDVLLEVLTAIGQHFGISLERAHLFQQTTEQLKELQILQTVANALNRSANIQEALERSLEAVVTTMNMRCGWVVLLDGFQKNRLAASYNLPPELDPADWSAMRTHCRCIELLQLGKLDTAIKIVECQQLKKVTSPDYPYHSHASIPVRAGTMLLGNLNIVPPSGSAITIENYRLFNSIGDQIGVAIERARLYKQAKEQRTREQQILLGHGQMLLGERKPQTILNQTIKVVSDALRVEFALLALVASDGNISMRTDLGFSSSITQDVVDISLVDNSTIFQSIRIKMPVINPDLNLEKQLKINIDDQNIILTSSLIVPMLMGEEALGCIAVYSQSPRQWSEDEIRLLSLLANQTAIAIENTRLLEAEYTARKHAEVLHLQTIHQAQDLILAYDTTIEGWSRALNLRDKETKEHTLRVTNLTLQLARAFGVSDAELKHMRRGALLHDIGKMGIPDNILRKSGALSDEERAMMRQHPQLAYEMLSPIAYLLPALDIPYCHHEKWDGTGYPRGLKGEEIPLAARIFAVVDVFDALTSDRPYRPAWSKNKAIEYIRQQAGSHFDPRVVDVFLKLIGK
;
A
#
# COMPACT_ATOMS: atom_id res chain seq x y z
N MET A 1 64.59 -82.17 -13.28
CA MET A 1 64.44 -81.25 -12.14
C MET A 1 65.23 -79.98 -12.39
N ASN A 2 64.60 -78.95 -12.95
CA ASN A 2 65.18 -77.61 -13.05
C ASN A 2 64.09 -76.64 -12.64
N ARG A 3 64.07 -76.26 -11.33
CA ARG A 3 63.24 -75.16 -10.85
C ARG A 3 63.84 -73.88 -11.40
N LYS A 4 63.11 -73.22 -12.34
CA LYS A 4 63.41 -71.86 -12.75
C LYS A 4 63.06 -70.91 -11.59
N PRO A 5 63.87 -69.87 -11.30
CA PRO A 5 63.65 -68.99 -10.17
C PRO A 5 62.40 -68.19 -10.35
N HIS A 6 61.52 -68.29 -9.37
CA HIS A 6 60.43 -67.35 -9.21
C HIS A 6 61.00 -65.95 -8.83
N ARG A 7 60.58 -64.93 -9.47
CA ARG A 7 60.98 -63.55 -9.10
C ARG A 7 60.11 -63.09 -7.92
N HIS A 8 60.77 -63.09 -6.73
CA HIS A 8 60.12 -62.49 -5.58
C HIS A 8 60.10 -60.97 -5.82
N ILE A 9 58.90 -60.38 -5.86
CA ILE A 9 58.72 -58.93 -5.87
C ILE A 9 58.55 -58.51 -4.43
N THR A 10 59.64 -58.09 -3.78
CA THR A 10 59.63 -57.49 -2.44
C THR A 10 59.78 -55.97 -2.57
N THR A 11 58.81 -55.29 -2.23
CA THR A 11 58.82 -53.81 -2.18
C THR A 11 59.20 -53.35 -0.75
N SER A 12 59.94 -52.24 -0.60
CA SER A 12 60.25 -51.74 0.73
C SER A 12 59.11 -50.81 1.20
N ARG A 13 58.64 -51.01 2.40
CA ARG A 13 57.52 -50.23 3.03
C ARG A 13 57.65 -48.72 2.85
N GLY A 14 58.85 -48.17 2.67
CA GLY A 14 59.07 -46.74 2.49
C GLY A 14 58.76 -46.19 1.09
N SER A 15 59.02 -47.05 0.03
CA SER A 15 58.70 -46.67 -1.36
C SER A 15 57.19 -46.74 -1.65
N GLU A 16 56.50 -47.65 -1.01
CA GLU A 16 55.04 -47.85 -1.13
C GLU A 16 54.25 -46.73 -0.59
N LEU A 17 54.55 -46.21 0.62
CA LEU A 17 53.95 -45.04 1.23
C LEU A 17 54.18 -43.74 0.43
N ALA A 18 55.38 -43.64 -0.18
CA ALA A 18 55.69 -42.49 -1.03
C ALA A 18 54.84 -42.45 -2.30
N VAL A 19 54.68 -43.63 -2.98
CA VAL A 19 53.83 -43.74 -4.17
C VAL A 19 52.35 -43.57 -3.86
N LEU A 20 51.90 -44.10 -2.73
CA LEU A 20 50.51 -43.88 -2.27
C LEU A 20 50.22 -42.40 -1.96
N ASN A 21 51.13 -41.68 -1.31
CA ASN A 21 51.04 -40.26 -1.07
C ASN A 21 51.09 -39.43 -2.35
N GLU A 22 51.91 -39.81 -3.32
CA GLU A 22 51.95 -39.13 -4.62
C GLU A 22 50.69 -39.38 -5.42
N LEU A 23 50.13 -40.59 -5.38
CA LEU A 23 48.85 -40.97 -5.93
C LEU A 23 47.70 -40.14 -5.31
N ILE A 24 47.68 -40.03 -4.00
CA ILE A 24 46.67 -39.25 -3.27
C ILE A 24 46.75 -37.76 -3.66
N SER A 25 47.97 -37.21 -3.77
CA SER A 25 48.13 -35.77 -4.07
C SER A 25 47.79 -35.41 -5.52
N THR A 26 47.99 -36.29 -6.46
CA THR A 26 47.72 -36.05 -7.90
C THR A 26 46.28 -36.33 -8.28
N THR A 27 45.58 -37.27 -7.64
CA THR A 27 44.19 -37.60 -7.97
C THR A 27 43.18 -36.56 -7.49
N HIS A 28 43.52 -35.68 -6.54
CA HIS A 28 42.64 -34.63 -6.04
C HIS A 28 42.30 -33.54 -7.08
N THR A 29 43.07 -33.40 -8.16
CA THR A 29 42.89 -32.35 -9.18
C THR A 29 42.17 -32.83 -10.45
N TRP A 30 41.82 -34.14 -10.54
CA TRP A 30 41.27 -34.70 -11.78
C TRP A 30 39.72 -34.61 -11.78
N THR A 31 39.20 -33.92 -12.79
CA THR A 31 37.76 -33.72 -13.00
C THR A 31 37.18 -34.52 -14.15
N ASN A 32 38.04 -35.32 -14.88
CA ASN A 32 37.62 -36.11 -16.02
C ASN A 32 37.81 -37.59 -15.70
N THR A 33 36.74 -38.37 -15.73
CA THR A 33 36.66 -39.79 -15.43
C THR A 33 37.68 -40.64 -16.21
N GLN A 34 37.82 -40.39 -17.52
CA GLN A 34 38.71 -41.15 -18.39
C GLN A 34 40.20 -40.86 -18.09
N ALA A 35 40.54 -39.62 -17.78
CA ALA A 35 41.88 -39.22 -17.38
C ALA A 35 42.29 -39.85 -16.04
N VAL A 36 41.35 -39.91 -15.07
CA VAL A 36 41.53 -40.56 -13.77
C VAL A 36 41.85 -42.04 -13.98
N LEU A 37 41.05 -42.75 -14.75
CA LEU A 37 41.21 -44.17 -15.00
C LEU A 37 42.53 -44.50 -15.70
N SER A 38 42.88 -43.81 -16.78
CA SER A 38 44.08 -44.06 -17.56
C SER A 38 45.35 -43.86 -16.71
N LYS A 39 45.39 -42.76 -15.94
CA LYS A 39 46.54 -42.45 -15.09
C LYS A 39 46.67 -43.41 -13.89
N ALA A 40 45.54 -43.72 -13.28
CA ALA A 40 45.45 -44.65 -12.18
C ALA A 40 45.95 -46.06 -12.59
N LEU A 41 45.51 -46.53 -13.74
CA LEU A 41 45.91 -47.82 -14.28
C LEU A 41 47.38 -47.81 -14.62
N GLU A 42 47.93 -46.79 -15.22
CA GLU A 42 49.36 -46.61 -15.47
C GLU A 42 50.19 -46.74 -14.18
N GLN A 43 49.78 -45.97 -13.13
CA GLN A 43 50.50 -45.94 -11.86
C GLN A 43 50.44 -47.29 -11.12
N ALA A 44 49.29 -48.00 -11.12
CA ALA A 44 49.13 -49.30 -10.55
C ALA A 44 50.03 -50.33 -11.27
N ALA A 45 50.07 -50.25 -12.61
CA ALA A 45 50.93 -51.14 -13.42
C ALA A 45 52.45 -50.90 -13.17
N GLN A 46 52.86 -49.64 -13.07
CA GLN A 46 54.24 -49.27 -12.77
C GLN A 46 54.68 -49.73 -11.38
N LEU A 47 53.83 -49.53 -10.36
CA LEU A 47 54.08 -49.96 -8.99
C LEU A 47 54.27 -51.49 -8.90
N ALA A 48 53.36 -52.26 -9.51
CA ALA A 48 53.42 -53.70 -9.53
C ALA A 48 54.47 -54.23 -10.51
N MET A 49 55.18 -53.38 -11.28
CA MET A 49 56.04 -53.78 -12.39
C MET A 49 55.34 -54.73 -13.38
N ALA A 50 54.05 -54.45 -13.63
CA ALA A 50 53.26 -55.24 -14.57
C ALA A 50 53.61 -54.87 -16.02
N ASP A 51 53.56 -55.88 -16.89
CA ASP A 51 53.88 -55.74 -18.32
C ASP A 51 52.73 -55.07 -19.12
N GLY A 52 51.47 -55.13 -18.58
CA GLY A 52 50.28 -54.51 -19.14
C GLY A 52 49.15 -54.48 -18.13
N ALA A 53 48.16 -53.65 -18.37
CA ALA A 53 46.98 -53.54 -17.51
C ALA A 53 45.73 -53.16 -18.30
N GLU A 54 44.56 -53.52 -17.77
CA GLU A 54 43.27 -53.14 -18.28
C GLU A 54 42.31 -52.87 -17.13
N CYS A 55 41.28 -51.98 -17.40
CA CYS A 55 40.27 -51.64 -16.46
C CYS A 55 38.88 -51.90 -17.04
N HIS A 56 37.99 -52.43 -16.20
CA HIS A 56 36.61 -52.71 -16.53
C HIS A 56 35.73 -51.97 -15.54
N LEU A 57 34.75 -51.23 -16.04
CA LEU A 57 33.74 -50.58 -15.24
C LEU A 57 32.39 -51.24 -15.43
N VAL A 58 31.53 -51.11 -14.42
CA VAL A 58 30.15 -51.59 -14.47
C VAL A 58 29.36 -50.71 -15.40
N ASN A 59 28.70 -51.29 -16.40
CA ASN A 59 27.81 -50.62 -17.33
C ASN A 59 26.38 -50.53 -16.75
N SER A 60 25.47 -49.93 -17.50
CA SER A 60 24.06 -49.80 -17.13
C SER A 60 23.29 -51.10 -16.97
N SER A 61 23.82 -52.22 -17.51
CA SER A 61 23.25 -53.56 -17.38
C SER A 61 23.78 -54.31 -16.16
N GLY A 62 24.70 -53.71 -15.41
CA GLY A 62 25.33 -54.32 -14.22
C GLY A 62 26.51 -55.24 -14.55
N GLU A 63 27.01 -55.25 -15.78
CA GLU A 63 28.15 -56.05 -16.23
C GLU A 63 29.41 -55.20 -16.31
N LEU A 64 30.57 -55.87 -16.03
CA LEU A 64 31.89 -55.26 -16.16
C LEU A 64 32.30 -55.21 -17.64
N GLN A 65 32.44 -54.00 -18.17
CA GLN A 65 32.80 -53.71 -19.54
C GLN A 65 34.19 -53.06 -19.63
N PHE A 66 34.98 -53.45 -20.62
CA PHE A 66 36.28 -52.83 -20.89
C PHE A 66 36.14 -51.29 -21.05
N THR A 67 37.04 -50.55 -20.39
CA THR A 67 37.00 -49.09 -20.40
C THR A 67 38.31 -48.46 -20.85
N THR A 68 39.44 -48.91 -20.35
CA THR A 68 40.77 -48.37 -20.69
C THR A 68 41.85 -49.37 -20.44
N HIS A 69 43.05 -49.14 -20.98
CA HIS A 69 44.21 -50.00 -20.85
C HIS A 69 45.54 -49.26 -20.71
N TYR A 70 46.56 -49.97 -20.27
CA TYR A 70 47.95 -49.55 -20.24
C TYR A 70 48.84 -50.61 -20.83
N ASN A 71 49.70 -50.23 -21.81
CA ASN A 71 50.74 -51.04 -22.41
C ASN A 71 50.31 -52.49 -22.88
N LEU A 72 49.08 -52.57 -23.43
CA LEU A 72 48.60 -53.82 -24.07
C LEU A 72 48.71 -53.65 -25.59
N ASP A 73 49.11 -54.79 -26.27
CA ASP A 73 49.21 -54.79 -27.72
C ASP A 73 47.82 -54.81 -28.41
N SER A 74 47.83 -54.45 -29.71
CA SER A 74 46.58 -54.29 -30.47
C SER A 74 45.82 -55.62 -30.66
N GLY A 75 46.53 -56.73 -30.70
CA GLY A 75 45.91 -58.06 -30.83
C GLY A 75 45.13 -58.44 -29.56
N PHE A 76 45.71 -58.19 -28.40
CA PHE A 76 45.07 -58.49 -27.14
C PHE A 76 43.89 -57.55 -26.93
N LEU A 77 44.01 -56.23 -27.30
CA LEU A 77 42.98 -55.26 -27.18
C LEU A 77 41.77 -55.58 -28.05
N SER A 78 41.95 -55.86 -29.33
CA SER A 78 40.84 -56.18 -30.22
C SER A 78 40.00 -57.37 -29.75
N GLY A 79 40.61 -58.34 -29.12
CA GLY A 79 39.91 -59.47 -28.52
C GLY A 79 39.30 -59.17 -27.13
N SER A 80 39.73 -58.05 -26.47
CA SER A 80 39.23 -57.68 -25.13
C SER A 80 37.98 -56.80 -25.22
N LEU A 81 37.76 -56.10 -26.31
CA LEU A 81 36.63 -55.15 -26.48
C LEU A 81 35.26 -55.84 -26.50
N ASP A 82 35.18 -57.08 -26.96
CA ASP A 82 33.93 -57.83 -27.11
C ASP A 82 33.51 -58.60 -25.84
N PHE A 83 34.32 -58.54 -24.78
CA PHE A 83 34.05 -59.29 -23.55
C PHE A 83 33.39 -58.38 -22.50
N SER A 84 32.23 -58.81 -21.97
CA SER A 84 31.65 -58.32 -20.73
C SER A 84 31.64 -59.45 -19.69
N PHE A 85 31.77 -59.06 -18.41
CA PHE A 85 31.80 -60.02 -17.32
C PHE A 85 30.63 -59.71 -16.35
N PRO A 86 29.61 -60.58 -16.31
CA PRO A 86 28.62 -60.53 -15.26
C PRO A 86 29.24 -60.66 -13.87
N PRO A 87 28.72 -60.12 -12.80
CA PRO A 87 29.19 -60.34 -11.44
C PRO A 87 29.26 -61.83 -11.11
N GLY A 88 30.39 -62.26 -10.52
CA GLY A 88 30.63 -63.65 -10.19
C GLY A 88 31.11 -64.50 -11.36
N THR A 89 31.29 -63.98 -12.57
CA THR A 89 31.72 -64.71 -13.76
C THR A 89 33.08 -64.24 -14.24
N GLY A 90 34.02 -65.18 -14.50
CA GLY A 90 35.40 -64.86 -14.85
C GLY A 90 36.16 -64.20 -13.70
N ILE A 91 37.47 -63.95 -13.90
CA ILE A 91 38.32 -63.36 -12.85
C ILE A 91 37.81 -61.87 -12.48
N PRO A 92 37.50 -61.03 -13.45
CA PRO A 92 36.97 -59.71 -13.11
C PRO A 92 35.66 -59.75 -12.31
N GLY A 93 34.68 -60.59 -12.72
CA GLY A 93 33.41 -60.74 -12.04
C GLY A 93 33.53 -61.34 -10.64
N LEU A 94 34.51 -62.32 -10.45
CA LEU A 94 34.79 -62.87 -9.13
C LEU A 94 35.46 -61.85 -8.21
N ALA A 95 36.44 -61.09 -8.69
CA ALA A 95 37.07 -60.01 -7.92
C ALA A 95 36.07 -58.91 -7.53
N TYR A 96 35.16 -58.52 -8.45
CA TYR A 96 34.08 -57.59 -8.20
C TYR A 96 33.14 -58.12 -7.10
N SER A 97 32.61 -59.32 -7.24
CA SER A 97 31.63 -59.86 -6.31
C SER A 97 32.19 -60.17 -4.91
N SER A 98 33.44 -60.60 -4.80
CA SER A 98 34.10 -60.91 -3.52
C SER A 98 34.74 -59.73 -2.83
N GLN A 99 34.91 -58.63 -3.54
CA GLN A 99 35.57 -57.40 -3.07
C GLN A 99 37.01 -57.61 -2.61
N ARG A 100 37.69 -58.58 -3.22
CA ARG A 100 39.07 -58.96 -2.88
C ARG A 100 39.95 -59.04 -4.13
N ALA A 101 41.18 -58.67 -3.96
CA ALA A 101 42.17 -58.94 -5.02
C ALA A 101 42.37 -60.41 -5.25
N PHE A 102 42.42 -60.85 -6.52
CA PHE A 102 42.69 -62.17 -6.95
C PHE A 102 44.07 -62.24 -7.62
N PHE A 103 44.88 -63.15 -7.17
CA PHE A 103 46.18 -63.50 -7.81
C PHE A 103 46.07 -64.80 -8.53
N ILE A 104 46.40 -64.83 -9.82
CA ILE A 104 46.49 -66.05 -10.67
C ILE A 104 47.93 -66.30 -11.00
N PRO A 105 48.55 -67.34 -10.41
CA PRO A 105 49.96 -67.62 -10.62
C PRO A 105 50.30 -68.16 -12.02
N ASP A 106 49.36 -68.79 -12.66
CA ASP A 106 49.51 -69.30 -14.02
C ASP A 106 48.19 -69.25 -14.80
N ILE A 107 48.08 -68.28 -15.72
CA ILE A 107 46.90 -68.06 -16.55
C ILE A 107 46.59 -69.30 -17.44
N GLU A 108 47.60 -70.10 -17.87
CA GLU A 108 47.37 -71.21 -18.73
C GLU A 108 46.61 -72.38 -18.06
N THR A 109 46.65 -72.43 -16.74
CA THR A 109 45.99 -73.47 -15.94
C THR A 109 44.74 -73.03 -15.22
N GLU A 110 44.37 -71.76 -15.32
CA GLU A 110 43.25 -71.15 -14.60
C GLU A 110 41.94 -71.32 -15.40
N GLU A 111 41.05 -72.18 -14.89
CA GLU A 111 39.77 -72.49 -15.56
C GLU A 111 38.80 -71.30 -15.64
N ASN A 112 38.85 -70.38 -14.69
CA ASN A 112 37.99 -69.22 -14.62
C ASN A 112 38.48 -68.10 -15.51
N TYR A 113 39.62 -68.19 -16.17
CA TYR A 113 40.13 -67.15 -17.06
C TYR A 113 39.71 -67.40 -18.51
N GLN A 114 38.70 -66.70 -18.94
CA GLN A 114 38.00 -66.92 -20.23
C GLN A 114 38.82 -66.52 -21.48
N ARG A 115 39.92 -65.79 -21.33
CA ARG A 115 40.73 -65.25 -22.43
C ARG A 115 42.15 -65.92 -22.50
N GLN A 116 42.26 -67.17 -22.15
CA GLN A 116 43.56 -67.93 -22.13
C GLN A 116 44.33 -67.84 -23.46
N TYR A 117 43.63 -67.95 -24.60
CA TYR A 117 44.25 -67.87 -25.92
C TYR A 117 44.86 -66.48 -26.20
N LEU A 118 44.18 -65.40 -25.86
CA LEU A 118 44.69 -64.02 -26.01
C LEU A 118 45.90 -63.78 -25.10
N ALA A 119 45.89 -64.29 -23.87
CA ALA A 119 46.98 -64.13 -22.92
C ALA A 119 48.22 -64.91 -23.38
N GLN A 120 48.04 -66.12 -23.96
CA GLN A 120 49.10 -66.86 -24.55
C GLN A 120 49.79 -66.17 -25.74
N GLN A 121 49.03 -65.61 -26.64
CA GLN A 121 49.56 -64.81 -27.76
C GLN A 121 50.34 -63.58 -27.29
N ALA A 122 49.86 -62.85 -26.24
CA ALA A 122 50.54 -61.72 -25.62
C ALA A 122 51.68 -62.13 -24.65
N HIS A 123 51.96 -63.46 -24.52
CA HIS A 123 52.95 -64.02 -23.62
C HIS A 123 52.75 -63.71 -22.13
N PHE A 124 51.50 -63.44 -21.68
CA PHE A 124 51.18 -63.27 -20.28
C PHE A 124 51.10 -64.62 -19.56
N ARG A 125 51.69 -64.67 -18.33
CA ARG A 125 51.78 -65.85 -17.53
C ARG A 125 51.08 -65.83 -16.20
N SER A 126 51.00 -64.64 -15.57
CA SER A 126 50.29 -64.45 -14.34
C SER A 126 49.56 -63.13 -14.35
N LEU A 127 48.54 -63.00 -13.52
CA LEU A 127 47.76 -61.72 -13.38
C LEU A 127 47.34 -61.47 -11.94
N ILE A 128 47.14 -60.23 -11.64
CA ILE A 128 46.44 -59.74 -10.41
C ILE A 128 45.24 -59.01 -10.86
N CYS A 129 44.04 -59.32 -10.31
CA CYS A 129 42.80 -58.57 -10.52
C CYS A 129 42.40 -57.91 -9.21
N VAL A 130 42.12 -56.59 -9.26
CA VAL A 130 41.85 -55.76 -8.09
C VAL A 130 40.50 -55.09 -8.26
N PRO A 131 39.61 -55.13 -7.24
CA PRO A 131 38.35 -54.42 -7.30
C PRO A 131 38.54 -52.91 -7.14
N LEU A 132 37.73 -52.12 -7.87
CA LEU A 132 37.59 -50.67 -7.72
C LEU A 132 36.41 -50.39 -6.84
N SER A 133 36.67 -50.09 -5.57
CA SER A 133 35.61 -49.82 -4.58
C SER A 133 35.47 -48.32 -4.36
N GLY A 134 34.27 -47.76 -4.63
CA GLY A 134 33.88 -46.43 -4.22
C GLY A 134 33.54 -46.36 -2.72
N MET A 135 32.91 -45.26 -2.28
CA MET A 135 32.48 -45.12 -0.89
C MET A 135 31.36 -46.09 -0.53
N ASP A 136 30.32 -46.16 -1.38
CA ASP A 136 29.11 -46.94 -1.14
C ASP A 136 28.85 -48.01 -2.25
N SER A 137 29.67 -48.04 -3.30
CA SER A 137 29.46 -48.88 -4.47
C SER A 137 30.75 -49.47 -5.02
N LEU A 138 30.63 -50.64 -5.65
CA LEU A 138 31.70 -51.22 -6.47
C LEU A 138 31.55 -50.67 -7.89
N LEU A 139 32.62 -50.09 -8.39
CA LEU A 139 32.59 -49.38 -9.68
C LEU A 139 33.18 -50.25 -10.82
N GLY A 140 34.02 -51.23 -10.47
CA GLY A 140 34.66 -52.04 -11.48
C GLY A 140 35.82 -52.85 -10.94
N THR A 141 36.72 -53.24 -11.84
CA THR A 141 37.96 -53.93 -11.53
C THR A 141 39.06 -53.47 -12.46
N PHE A 142 40.32 -53.64 -12.04
CA PHE A 142 41.44 -53.54 -12.96
C PHE A 142 42.31 -54.80 -12.87
N MET A 143 42.94 -55.20 -14.00
CA MET A 143 43.80 -56.35 -14.09
C MET A 143 45.22 -55.93 -14.48
N LEU A 144 46.21 -56.54 -13.81
CA LEU A 144 47.63 -56.36 -14.04
C LEU A 144 48.19 -57.63 -14.60
N TYR A 145 48.82 -57.58 -15.76
CA TYR A 145 49.37 -58.75 -16.50
C TYR A 145 50.87 -58.81 -16.43
N PHE A 146 51.38 -59.99 -16.23
CA PHE A 146 52.81 -60.24 -16.13
C PHE A 146 53.26 -61.37 -17.12
N ARG A 147 54.33 -61.10 -17.87
CA ARG A 147 54.90 -62.08 -18.80
C ARG A 147 55.74 -63.16 -18.10
N LYS A 148 56.05 -63.03 -16.81
CA LYS A 148 56.74 -63.99 -15.96
C LYS A 148 55.81 -64.51 -14.86
N ARG A 149 56.02 -65.71 -14.39
CA ARG A 149 55.37 -66.16 -13.17
C ARG A 149 55.92 -65.34 -12.01
N ILE A 150 55.04 -64.65 -11.34
CA ILE A 150 55.34 -63.83 -10.15
C ILE A 150 54.82 -64.57 -8.90
N GLN A 151 55.35 -64.20 -7.77
CA GLN A 151 54.82 -64.59 -6.47
C GLN A 151 54.74 -63.29 -5.63
N PRO A 152 53.56 -62.61 -5.62
CA PRO A 152 53.40 -61.43 -4.84
C PRO A 152 53.44 -61.78 -3.36
N ASP A 153 53.99 -60.90 -2.54
CA ASP A 153 53.81 -60.94 -1.09
C ASP A 153 52.44 -60.38 -0.68
N ASP A 154 52.00 -60.68 0.53
CA ASP A 154 50.73 -60.22 1.05
C ASP A 154 50.65 -58.64 1.10
N VAL A 155 51.78 -57.97 1.29
CA VAL A 155 51.94 -56.55 1.35
C VAL A 155 51.58 -55.89 -0.01
N LEU A 156 52.06 -56.45 -1.13
CA LEU A 156 51.75 -55.99 -2.48
C LEU A 156 50.23 -56.07 -2.77
N LEU A 157 49.58 -57.20 -2.37
CA LEU A 157 48.15 -57.40 -2.57
C LEU A 157 47.31 -56.41 -1.71
N GLU A 158 47.74 -56.12 -0.47
CA GLU A 158 47.14 -55.14 0.38
C GLU A 158 47.26 -53.71 -0.20
N VAL A 159 48.46 -53.34 -0.69
CA VAL A 159 48.71 -52.05 -1.33
C VAL A 159 47.87 -51.84 -2.59
N LEU A 160 47.85 -52.91 -3.47
CA LEU A 160 47.03 -52.85 -4.67
C LEU A 160 45.51 -52.74 -4.36
N THR A 161 45.06 -53.41 -3.29
CA THR A 161 43.68 -53.30 -2.83
C THR A 161 43.37 -51.86 -2.33
N ALA A 162 44.28 -51.27 -1.54
CA ALA A 162 44.19 -49.92 -1.11
C ALA A 162 44.19 -48.91 -2.30
N ILE A 163 45.02 -49.20 -3.32
CA ILE A 163 45.01 -48.42 -4.58
C ILE A 163 43.65 -48.52 -5.28
N GLY A 164 43.10 -49.77 -5.38
CA GLY A 164 41.78 -49.98 -5.95
C GLY A 164 40.66 -49.22 -5.26
N GLN A 165 40.68 -49.16 -3.93
CA GLN A 165 39.74 -48.35 -3.13
C GLN A 165 39.94 -46.85 -3.39
N HIS A 166 41.18 -46.37 -3.39
CA HIS A 166 41.45 -44.94 -3.60
C HIS A 166 41.04 -44.50 -5.02
N PHE A 167 41.30 -45.33 -6.03
CA PHE A 167 40.86 -45.06 -7.40
C PHE A 167 39.35 -45.12 -7.55
N GLY A 168 38.69 -46.07 -6.90
CA GLY A 168 37.24 -46.15 -6.88
C GLY A 168 36.60 -44.86 -6.31
N ILE A 169 37.09 -44.40 -5.15
CA ILE A 169 36.63 -43.16 -4.54
C ILE A 169 36.91 -41.95 -5.45
N SER A 170 38.09 -41.86 -6.07
CA SER A 170 38.47 -40.78 -6.99
C SER A 170 37.59 -40.76 -8.24
N LEU A 171 37.27 -41.94 -8.77
CA LEU A 171 36.37 -42.11 -9.91
C LEU A 171 34.94 -41.67 -9.60
N GLU A 172 34.40 -42.15 -8.46
CA GLU A 172 33.08 -41.77 -7.98
C GLU A 172 32.97 -40.24 -7.77
N ARG A 173 34.01 -39.66 -7.17
CA ARG A 173 34.08 -38.19 -7.00
C ARG A 173 34.10 -37.45 -8.34
N ALA A 174 34.90 -37.88 -9.31
CA ALA A 174 34.96 -37.27 -10.64
C ALA A 174 33.63 -37.38 -11.38
N HIS A 175 32.94 -38.50 -11.26
CA HIS A 175 31.60 -38.72 -11.82
C HIS A 175 30.54 -37.77 -11.17
N LEU A 176 30.52 -37.73 -9.84
CA LEU A 176 29.60 -36.82 -9.10
C LEU A 176 29.89 -35.33 -9.40
N PHE A 177 31.17 -34.96 -9.52
CA PHE A 177 31.57 -33.62 -9.88
C PHE A 177 31.08 -33.22 -11.28
N GLN A 178 31.21 -34.14 -12.23
CA GLN A 178 30.72 -33.94 -13.60
C GLN A 178 29.20 -33.80 -13.63
N GLN A 179 28.46 -34.70 -12.97
CA GLN A 179 27.01 -34.61 -12.85
C GLN A 179 26.56 -33.28 -12.19
N THR A 180 27.23 -32.93 -11.08
CA THR A 180 26.90 -31.66 -10.38
C THR A 180 27.17 -30.46 -11.27
N THR A 181 28.25 -30.45 -12.04
CA THR A 181 28.59 -29.35 -12.95
C THR A 181 27.58 -29.25 -14.08
N GLU A 182 27.10 -30.35 -14.64
CA GLU A 182 26.04 -30.35 -15.66
C GLU A 182 24.73 -29.85 -15.10
N GLN A 183 24.31 -30.30 -13.90
CA GLN A 183 23.12 -29.81 -13.22
C GLN A 183 23.19 -28.33 -12.91
N LEU A 184 24.35 -27.83 -12.45
CA LEU A 184 24.55 -26.38 -12.19
C LEU A 184 24.41 -25.56 -13.47
N LYS A 185 24.91 -26.03 -14.61
CA LYS A 185 24.71 -25.36 -15.90
C LYS A 185 23.25 -25.31 -16.31
N GLU A 186 22.50 -26.40 -16.15
CA GLU A 186 21.06 -26.43 -16.42
C GLU A 186 20.30 -25.44 -15.54
N LEU A 187 20.56 -25.45 -14.23
CA LEU A 187 19.95 -24.51 -13.29
C LEU A 187 20.30 -23.05 -13.63
N GLN A 188 21.54 -22.78 -14.03
CA GLN A 188 21.98 -21.45 -14.42
C GLN A 188 21.23 -20.93 -15.67
N ILE A 189 21.00 -21.81 -16.66
CA ILE A 189 20.21 -21.48 -17.85
C ILE A 189 18.77 -21.15 -17.45
N LEU A 190 18.13 -22.04 -16.67
CA LEU A 190 16.77 -21.85 -16.22
C LEU A 190 16.62 -20.57 -15.38
N GLN A 191 17.58 -20.28 -14.50
CA GLN A 191 17.60 -19.06 -13.71
C GLN A 191 17.76 -17.81 -14.58
N THR A 192 18.60 -17.86 -15.62
CA THR A 192 18.79 -16.74 -16.55
C THR A 192 17.50 -16.44 -17.31
N VAL A 193 16.81 -17.47 -17.79
CA VAL A 193 15.50 -17.37 -18.45
C VAL A 193 14.47 -16.79 -17.48
N ALA A 194 14.38 -17.33 -16.27
CA ALA A 194 13.45 -16.85 -15.25
C ALA A 194 13.69 -15.38 -14.88
N ASN A 195 14.95 -14.97 -14.77
CA ASN A 195 15.32 -13.56 -14.50
C ASN A 195 14.92 -12.64 -15.66
N ALA A 196 15.12 -13.06 -16.90
CA ALA A 196 14.71 -12.32 -18.09
C ALA A 196 13.17 -12.12 -18.12
N LEU A 197 12.42 -13.20 -17.79
CA LEU A 197 10.95 -13.17 -17.71
C LEU A 197 10.41 -12.27 -16.58
N ASN A 198 11.13 -12.19 -15.44
CA ASN A 198 10.67 -11.47 -14.26
C ASN A 198 11.00 -9.96 -14.26
N ARG A 199 12.04 -9.54 -14.99
CA ARG A 199 12.52 -8.14 -15.00
C ARG A 199 11.81 -7.24 -16.01
N SER A 200 11.05 -7.78 -16.92
CA SER A 200 10.42 -7.03 -18.00
C SER A 200 8.99 -6.63 -17.63
N ALA A 201 8.67 -5.36 -17.85
CA ALA A 201 7.32 -4.82 -17.60
C ALA A 201 6.32 -5.23 -18.67
N ASN A 202 6.78 -5.68 -19.84
CA ASN A 202 5.99 -6.08 -20.98
C ASN A 202 6.34 -7.51 -21.39
N ILE A 203 5.32 -8.30 -21.72
CA ILE A 203 5.47 -9.70 -22.14
C ILE A 203 6.31 -9.83 -23.42
N GLN A 204 6.19 -8.88 -24.34
CA GLN A 204 6.97 -8.85 -25.58
C GLN A 204 8.47 -8.77 -25.27
N GLU A 205 8.87 -7.81 -24.48
CA GLU A 205 10.25 -7.63 -24.04
C GLU A 205 10.76 -8.82 -23.21
N ALA A 206 9.89 -9.39 -22.36
CA ALA A 206 10.21 -10.58 -21.59
C ALA A 206 10.57 -11.79 -22.48
N LEU A 207 9.78 -12.00 -23.54
CA LEU A 207 10.01 -13.08 -24.49
C LEU A 207 11.27 -12.87 -25.30
N GLU A 208 11.52 -11.64 -25.78
CA GLU A 208 12.74 -11.29 -26.54
C GLU A 208 14.00 -11.53 -25.71
N ARG A 209 14.03 -11.03 -24.49
CA ARG A 209 15.17 -11.25 -23.56
C ARG A 209 15.36 -12.70 -23.15
N SER A 210 14.27 -13.45 -22.95
CA SER A 210 14.34 -14.85 -22.62
C SER A 210 14.87 -15.68 -23.80
N LEU A 211 14.40 -15.35 -25.01
CA LEU A 211 14.89 -15.98 -26.22
C LEU A 211 16.36 -15.69 -26.47
N GLU A 212 16.79 -14.43 -26.32
CA GLU A 212 18.20 -14.04 -26.35
C GLU A 212 19.04 -14.84 -25.35
N ALA A 213 18.58 -14.92 -24.10
CA ALA A 213 19.26 -15.68 -23.05
C ALA A 213 19.39 -17.15 -23.40
N VAL A 214 18.35 -17.79 -23.90
CA VAL A 214 18.38 -19.20 -24.35
C VAL A 214 19.35 -19.39 -25.50
N VAL A 215 19.25 -18.58 -26.55
CA VAL A 215 20.07 -18.72 -27.77
C VAL A 215 21.56 -18.49 -27.44
N THR A 216 21.88 -17.48 -26.64
CA THR A 216 23.27 -17.13 -26.31
C THR A 216 23.87 -18.11 -25.30
N THR A 217 23.16 -18.47 -24.21
CA THR A 217 23.70 -19.34 -23.15
C THR A 217 23.87 -20.78 -23.60
N MET A 218 22.98 -21.26 -24.49
CA MET A 218 23.07 -22.60 -25.07
C MET A 218 23.87 -22.64 -26.36
N ASN A 219 24.49 -21.53 -26.77
CA ASN A 219 25.28 -21.40 -27.99
C ASN A 219 24.50 -21.88 -29.25
N MET A 220 23.22 -21.47 -29.33
CA MET A 220 22.35 -21.71 -30.49
C MET A 220 22.53 -20.63 -31.53
N ARG A 221 22.14 -20.89 -32.78
CA ARG A 221 22.28 -19.91 -33.88
C ARG A 221 21.24 -18.82 -33.83
N CYS A 222 19.99 -19.21 -33.79
CA CYS A 222 18.85 -18.32 -33.73
C CYS A 222 17.64 -19.00 -33.11
N GLY A 223 16.60 -18.20 -32.85
CA GLY A 223 15.34 -18.72 -32.34
C GLY A 223 14.17 -17.78 -32.56
N TRP A 224 12.96 -18.33 -32.44
CA TRP A 224 11.72 -17.55 -32.51
C TRP A 224 10.61 -18.21 -31.69
N VAL A 225 9.68 -17.38 -31.17
CA VAL A 225 8.52 -17.82 -30.41
C VAL A 225 7.25 -17.48 -31.18
N VAL A 226 6.39 -18.47 -31.35
CA VAL A 226 5.07 -18.34 -31.94
C VAL A 226 4.02 -18.57 -30.86
N LEU A 227 3.08 -17.68 -30.70
CA LEU A 227 1.94 -17.82 -29.77
C LEU A 227 0.65 -18.04 -30.53
N LEU A 228 -0.27 -18.82 -29.92
CA LEU A 228 -1.63 -19.01 -30.38
C LEU A 228 -2.48 -17.83 -29.89
N ASP A 229 -3.12 -17.11 -30.80
CA ASP A 229 -4.19 -16.16 -30.47
C ASP A 229 -5.50 -16.93 -30.23
N GLY A 230 -6.40 -16.38 -29.41
CA GLY A 230 -7.67 -17.02 -29.03
C GLY A 230 -8.56 -17.51 -30.17
N PHE A 231 -8.24 -17.13 -31.42
CA PHE A 231 -8.86 -17.61 -32.67
C PHE A 231 -7.99 -18.61 -33.43
N GLN A 232 -7.03 -19.28 -32.78
CA GLN A 232 -6.06 -20.22 -33.39
C GLN A 232 -5.19 -19.58 -34.50
N LYS A 233 -5.05 -18.27 -34.51
CA LYS A 233 -4.14 -17.57 -35.42
C LYS A 233 -2.75 -17.52 -34.78
N ASN A 234 -1.76 -17.99 -35.53
CA ASN A 234 -0.36 -17.94 -35.09
C ASN A 234 0.18 -16.51 -35.18
N ARG A 235 0.84 -16.04 -34.13
CA ARG A 235 1.52 -14.76 -34.09
C ARG A 235 2.97 -14.94 -33.68
N LEU A 236 3.90 -14.37 -34.47
CA LEU A 236 5.28 -14.23 -34.01
C LEU A 236 5.30 -13.32 -32.79
N ALA A 237 5.79 -13.85 -31.68
CA ALA A 237 5.83 -13.13 -30.41
C ALA A 237 7.23 -12.58 -30.09
N ALA A 238 8.28 -13.31 -30.48
CA ALA A 238 9.66 -12.88 -30.32
C ALA A 238 10.56 -13.57 -31.36
N SER A 239 11.66 -12.94 -31.71
CA SER A 239 12.71 -13.54 -32.56
C SER A 239 14.08 -13.02 -32.10
N TYR A 240 15.10 -13.85 -32.28
CA TYR A 240 16.48 -13.49 -31.99
C TYR A 240 17.43 -14.09 -33.03
N ASN A 241 18.29 -13.25 -33.59
CA ASN A 241 19.32 -13.59 -34.55
C ASN A 241 18.82 -14.39 -35.78
N LEU A 242 17.60 -14.08 -36.25
CA LEU A 242 17.05 -14.70 -37.47
C LEU A 242 17.88 -14.33 -38.70
N PRO A 243 18.07 -15.27 -39.64
CA PRO A 243 18.68 -14.95 -40.93
C PRO A 243 17.83 -13.97 -41.72
N PRO A 244 18.45 -13.09 -42.56
CA PRO A 244 17.70 -12.03 -43.30
C PRO A 244 16.58 -12.56 -44.16
N GLU A 245 16.69 -13.79 -44.67
CA GLU A 245 15.66 -14.42 -45.49
C GLU A 245 14.39 -14.79 -44.71
N LEU A 246 14.45 -14.73 -43.36
CA LEU A 246 13.34 -14.96 -42.44
C LEU A 246 12.95 -13.67 -41.75
N ASP A 247 12.73 -12.59 -42.51
CA ASP A 247 12.36 -11.29 -41.96
C ASP A 247 11.09 -11.36 -41.08
N PRO A 248 11.18 -10.92 -39.78
CA PRO A 248 10.01 -10.81 -38.93
C PRO A 248 8.88 -9.94 -39.50
N ALA A 249 9.18 -8.97 -40.36
CA ALA A 249 8.19 -8.11 -40.98
C ALA A 249 7.31 -8.87 -42.00
N ASP A 250 7.84 -9.92 -42.67
CA ASP A 250 7.09 -10.75 -43.63
C ASP A 250 6.64 -12.08 -42.99
N TRP A 251 6.23 -12.03 -41.72
CA TRP A 251 5.70 -13.20 -41.04
C TRP A 251 4.48 -13.85 -41.70
N SER A 252 3.78 -13.10 -42.55
CA SER A 252 2.66 -13.63 -43.35
C SER A 252 3.10 -14.82 -44.23
N ALA A 253 4.33 -14.82 -44.71
CA ALA A 253 4.92 -15.91 -45.49
C ALA A 253 5.23 -17.17 -44.64
N MET A 254 5.42 -17.00 -43.32
CA MET A 254 5.66 -18.11 -42.38
C MET A 254 4.36 -18.82 -41.92
N ARG A 255 3.18 -18.31 -42.26
CA ARG A 255 1.89 -18.86 -41.79
C ARG A 255 1.49 -20.17 -42.48
N THR A 256 2.16 -20.56 -43.57
CA THR A 256 1.73 -21.67 -44.37
C THR A 256 2.71 -22.85 -44.32
N HIS A 257 2.19 -24.02 -43.92
CA HIS A 257 2.75 -25.35 -44.14
C HIS A 257 4.08 -25.70 -43.47
N CYS A 258 4.32 -25.30 -42.25
CA CYS A 258 5.41 -25.87 -41.47
C CYS A 258 4.87 -26.91 -40.48
N ARG A 259 5.52 -28.08 -40.38
CA ARG A 259 5.12 -29.17 -39.48
C ARG A 259 5.03 -28.75 -38.01
N CYS A 260 5.89 -27.86 -37.57
CA CYS A 260 5.85 -27.34 -36.18
C CYS A 260 4.58 -26.53 -35.90
N ILE A 261 4.11 -25.77 -36.90
CA ILE A 261 2.87 -25.00 -36.81
C ILE A 261 1.64 -25.91 -36.91
N GLU A 262 1.66 -26.93 -37.78
CA GLU A 262 0.59 -27.93 -37.85
C GLU A 262 0.42 -28.67 -36.52
N LEU A 263 1.53 -29.14 -35.90
CA LEU A 263 1.51 -29.82 -34.61
C LEU A 263 1.02 -28.91 -33.50
N LEU A 264 1.40 -27.62 -33.54
CA LEU A 264 0.92 -26.61 -32.62
C LEU A 264 -0.60 -26.39 -32.72
N GLN A 265 -1.10 -26.21 -33.95
CA GLN A 265 -2.53 -25.99 -34.20
C GLN A 265 -3.41 -27.19 -33.87
N LEU A 266 -2.88 -28.41 -34.09
CA LEU A 266 -3.56 -29.67 -33.75
C LEU A 266 -3.46 -30.01 -32.24
N GLY A 267 -2.77 -29.22 -31.46
CA GLY A 267 -2.53 -29.49 -30.05
C GLY A 267 -1.69 -30.76 -29.78
N LYS A 268 -0.91 -31.21 -30.78
CA LYS A 268 -0.12 -32.46 -30.75
C LYS A 268 1.36 -32.23 -30.44
N LEU A 269 1.75 -31.02 -30.04
CA LEU A 269 3.12 -30.73 -29.61
C LEU A 269 3.22 -30.93 -28.10
N ASP A 270 3.45 -32.17 -27.68
CA ASP A 270 3.46 -32.53 -26.24
C ASP A 270 4.83 -32.38 -25.58
N THR A 271 5.88 -32.61 -26.35
CA THR A 271 7.28 -32.48 -25.91
C THR A 271 8.11 -31.80 -26.98
N ALA A 272 9.30 -31.35 -26.61
CA ALA A 272 10.25 -30.79 -27.56
C ALA A 272 10.64 -31.87 -28.61
N ILE A 273 10.57 -31.49 -29.88
CA ILE A 273 10.84 -32.41 -31.00
C ILE A 273 11.82 -31.76 -31.98
N LYS A 274 12.54 -32.60 -32.73
CA LYS A 274 13.36 -32.18 -33.88
C LYS A 274 12.48 -32.11 -35.13
N ILE A 275 12.42 -30.95 -35.73
CA ILE A 275 11.83 -30.73 -37.04
C ILE A 275 12.95 -30.84 -38.08
N VAL A 276 12.89 -31.86 -38.92
CA VAL A 276 13.84 -32.06 -40.00
C VAL A 276 13.24 -31.46 -41.29
N GLU A 277 14.08 -30.88 -42.12
CA GLU A 277 13.67 -30.27 -43.40
C GLU A 277 12.59 -29.18 -43.24
N CYS A 278 12.76 -28.26 -42.30
CA CYS A 278 11.86 -27.15 -42.06
C CYS A 278 11.72 -26.32 -43.36
N GLN A 279 10.51 -26.19 -43.86
CA GLN A 279 10.23 -25.45 -45.10
C GLN A 279 10.60 -23.98 -45.03
N GLN A 280 10.60 -23.38 -43.82
CA GLN A 280 11.05 -22.01 -43.63
C GLN A 280 12.55 -21.91 -43.76
N LEU A 281 13.28 -22.79 -43.07
CA LEU A 281 14.76 -22.81 -43.10
C LEU A 281 15.28 -23.23 -44.50
N LYS A 282 14.51 -23.95 -45.30
CA LYS A 282 14.84 -24.27 -46.74
C LYS A 282 14.96 -23.01 -47.62
N LYS A 283 14.35 -21.89 -47.21
CA LYS A 283 14.48 -20.60 -47.90
C LYS A 283 15.82 -19.90 -47.61
N VAL A 284 16.51 -20.33 -46.55
CA VAL A 284 17.77 -19.75 -46.14
C VAL A 284 18.89 -20.38 -46.98
N THR A 285 19.54 -19.56 -47.77
CA THR A 285 20.63 -20.01 -48.67
C THR A 285 22.01 -19.91 -48.08
N SER A 286 22.11 -19.33 -46.86
CA SER A 286 23.38 -19.17 -46.15
C SER A 286 24.03 -20.53 -45.85
N PRO A 287 25.38 -20.70 -46.08
CA PRO A 287 26.13 -21.88 -45.72
C PRO A 287 26.07 -22.23 -44.22
N ASP A 288 25.71 -21.27 -43.44
CA ASP A 288 25.58 -21.39 -41.98
C ASP A 288 24.38 -22.21 -41.53
N TYR A 289 23.43 -22.52 -42.43
CA TYR A 289 22.20 -23.29 -42.15
C TYR A 289 22.05 -24.54 -43.02
N PRO A 290 23.06 -25.42 -43.09
CA PRO A 290 23.09 -26.51 -44.05
C PRO A 290 22.04 -27.61 -43.83
N TYR A 291 21.49 -27.73 -42.61
CA TYR A 291 20.61 -28.85 -42.26
C TYR A 291 19.11 -28.53 -42.19
N HIS A 292 18.70 -27.30 -42.44
CA HIS A 292 17.26 -26.93 -42.48
C HIS A 292 16.43 -27.51 -41.31
N SER A 293 17.05 -27.76 -40.14
CA SER A 293 16.39 -28.38 -39.00
C SER A 293 16.42 -27.48 -37.75
N HIS A 294 15.42 -27.64 -36.91
CA HIS A 294 15.34 -26.92 -35.62
C HIS A 294 14.67 -27.77 -34.54
N ALA A 295 14.86 -27.45 -33.28
CA ALA A 295 14.01 -27.95 -32.22
C ALA A 295 12.73 -27.08 -32.14
N SER A 296 11.59 -27.74 -32.04
CA SER A 296 10.31 -27.07 -31.72
C SER A 296 9.86 -27.52 -30.34
N ILE A 297 9.69 -26.58 -29.45
CA ILE A 297 9.51 -26.74 -28.02
C ILE A 297 8.13 -26.21 -27.65
N PRO A 298 7.26 -27.01 -27.02
CA PRO A 298 5.95 -26.52 -26.59
C PRO A 298 6.11 -25.44 -25.51
N VAL A 299 5.36 -24.36 -25.62
CA VAL A 299 5.24 -23.32 -24.59
C VAL A 299 3.91 -23.53 -23.89
N ARG A 300 3.95 -24.02 -22.62
CA ARG A 300 2.78 -24.48 -21.89
C ARG A 300 2.63 -23.79 -20.52
N ALA A 301 1.39 -23.60 -20.11
CA ALA A 301 1.04 -23.29 -18.72
C ALA A 301 0.15 -24.43 -18.20
N GLY A 302 0.75 -25.34 -17.44
CA GLY A 302 0.10 -26.59 -17.08
C GLY A 302 -0.29 -27.43 -18.30
N THR A 303 -1.56 -27.74 -18.46
CA THR A 303 -2.08 -28.50 -19.62
C THR A 303 -2.35 -27.64 -20.86
N MET A 304 -2.36 -26.32 -20.70
CA MET A 304 -2.72 -25.39 -21.80
C MET A 304 -1.51 -25.08 -22.68
N LEU A 305 -1.59 -25.43 -23.96
CA LEU A 305 -0.59 -25.10 -24.97
C LEU A 305 -0.82 -23.66 -25.46
N LEU A 306 0.15 -22.78 -25.23
CA LEU A 306 0.08 -21.37 -25.57
C LEU A 306 0.82 -21.02 -26.84
N GLY A 307 1.77 -21.87 -27.27
CA GLY A 307 2.60 -21.61 -28.42
C GLY A 307 3.75 -22.59 -28.55
N ASN A 308 4.74 -22.24 -29.34
CA ASN A 308 6.01 -22.96 -29.42
C ASN A 308 7.21 -22.02 -29.51
N LEU A 309 8.31 -22.47 -28.92
CA LEU A 309 9.64 -21.90 -29.06
C LEU A 309 10.43 -22.76 -30.07
N ASN A 310 11.04 -22.13 -31.05
CA ASN A 310 11.82 -22.81 -32.07
C ASN A 310 13.28 -22.35 -31.96
N ILE A 311 14.22 -23.30 -31.97
CA ILE A 311 15.66 -23.04 -31.77
C ILE A 311 16.46 -23.81 -32.82
N VAL A 312 17.38 -23.10 -33.47
CA VAL A 312 18.28 -23.69 -34.49
C VAL A 312 19.66 -23.93 -33.85
N PRO A 313 20.16 -25.18 -33.85
CA PRO A 313 21.49 -25.49 -33.29
C PRO A 313 22.61 -25.01 -34.25
N PRO A 314 23.86 -24.93 -33.77
CA PRO A 314 25.03 -24.71 -34.62
C PRO A 314 25.20 -25.82 -35.67
N SER A 315 25.84 -25.47 -36.79
CA SER A 315 26.14 -26.45 -37.85
C SER A 315 27.00 -27.59 -37.33
N GLY A 316 26.60 -28.83 -37.62
CA GLY A 316 27.30 -30.03 -37.16
C GLY A 316 27.01 -30.50 -35.74
N SER A 317 26.19 -29.76 -34.98
CA SER A 317 25.82 -30.17 -33.62
C SER A 317 24.51 -30.98 -33.63
N ALA A 318 24.49 -32.10 -32.93
CA ALA A 318 23.28 -32.85 -32.67
C ALA A 318 22.63 -32.35 -31.36
N ILE A 319 21.30 -32.25 -31.36
CA ILE A 319 20.54 -31.98 -30.13
C ILE A 319 20.46 -33.30 -29.37
N THR A 320 20.97 -33.33 -28.12
CA THR A 320 20.98 -34.50 -27.25
C THR A 320 19.64 -34.69 -26.51
N ILE A 321 19.46 -35.84 -25.89
CA ILE A 321 18.26 -36.16 -25.09
C ILE A 321 18.16 -35.18 -23.89
N GLU A 322 19.28 -34.84 -23.28
CA GLU A 322 19.38 -33.88 -22.17
C GLU A 322 18.88 -32.48 -22.62
N ASN A 323 19.27 -32.05 -23.82
CA ASN A 323 18.79 -30.78 -24.39
C ASN A 323 17.25 -30.75 -24.51
N TYR A 324 16.60 -31.84 -24.88
CA TYR A 324 15.13 -31.88 -24.98
C TYR A 324 14.45 -31.73 -23.61
N ARG A 325 15.02 -32.33 -22.56
CA ARG A 325 14.51 -32.15 -21.17
C ARG A 325 14.58 -30.69 -20.75
N LEU A 326 15.76 -30.09 -20.93
CA LEU A 326 15.97 -28.66 -20.61
C LEU A 326 15.06 -27.77 -21.45
N PHE A 327 14.89 -28.04 -22.73
CA PHE A 327 13.98 -27.28 -23.61
C PHE A 327 12.53 -27.34 -23.15
N ASN A 328 12.04 -28.52 -22.72
CA ASN A 328 10.68 -28.60 -22.18
C ASN A 328 10.53 -27.74 -20.91
N SER A 329 11.50 -27.80 -20.00
CA SER A 329 11.49 -26.96 -18.80
C SER A 329 11.52 -25.46 -19.12
N ILE A 330 12.26 -25.03 -20.15
CA ILE A 330 12.28 -23.65 -20.63
C ILE A 330 10.91 -23.27 -21.22
N GLY A 331 10.33 -24.15 -22.04
CA GLY A 331 9.00 -23.94 -22.62
C GLY A 331 7.91 -23.75 -21.57
N ASP A 332 7.94 -24.58 -20.52
CA ASP A 332 7.01 -24.48 -19.39
C ASP A 332 7.21 -23.19 -18.60
N GLN A 333 8.46 -22.77 -18.32
CA GLN A 333 8.74 -21.50 -17.64
C GLN A 333 8.22 -20.31 -18.44
N ILE A 334 8.46 -20.29 -19.76
CA ILE A 334 7.96 -19.24 -20.65
C ILE A 334 6.44 -19.26 -20.63
N GLY A 335 5.81 -20.43 -20.73
CA GLY A 335 4.35 -20.55 -20.73
C GLY A 335 3.71 -20.03 -19.45
N VAL A 336 4.24 -20.43 -18.29
CA VAL A 336 3.77 -19.92 -16.98
C VAL A 336 3.92 -18.41 -16.89
N ALA A 337 5.03 -17.85 -17.37
CA ALA A 337 5.24 -16.40 -17.36
C ALA A 337 4.25 -15.65 -18.28
N ILE A 338 3.94 -16.22 -19.45
CA ILE A 338 2.94 -15.67 -20.37
C ILE A 338 1.56 -15.65 -19.72
N GLU A 339 1.14 -16.76 -19.14
CA GLU A 339 -0.17 -16.86 -18.52
C GLU A 339 -0.29 -15.94 -17.31
N ARG A 340 0.75 -15.86 -16.46
CA ARG A 340 0.83 -14.91 -15.35
C ARG A 340 0.68 -13.46 -15.84
N ALA A 341 1.40 -13.09 -16.90
CA ALA A 341 1.32 -11.74 -17.44
C ALA A 341 -0.05 -11.43 -18.06
N ARG A 342 -0.70 -12.41 -18.71
CA ARG A 342 -2.05 -12.31 -19.24
C ARG A 342 -3.07 -12.10 -18.11
N LEU A 343 -3.02 -12.92 -17.09
CA LEU A 343 -3.90 -12.80 -15.91
C LEU A 343 -3.69 -11.47 -15.18
N TYR A 344 -2.43 -11.06 -15.01
CA TYR A 344 -2.12 -9.76 -14.41
C TYR A 344 -2.67 -8.59 -15.22
N LYS A 345 -2.53 -8.64 -16.56
CA LYS A 345 -3.09 -7.61 -17.46
C LYS A 345 -4.61 -7.56 -17.34
N GLN A 346 -5.29 -8.70 -17.37
CA GLN A 346 -6.74 -8.78 -17.22
C GLN A 346 -7.21 -8.22 -15.88
N ALA A 347 -6.57 -8.65 -14.78
CA ALA A 347 -6.87 -8.15 -13.44
C ALA A 347 -6.62 -6.64 -13.31
N LYS A 348 -5.55 -6.12 -13.93
CA LYS A 348 -5.23 -4.69 -13.95
C LYS A 348 -6.28 -3.88 -14.74
N GLU A 349 -6.66 -4.35 -15.91
CA GLU A 349 -7.69 -3.71 -16.75
C GLU A 349 -9.03 -3.67 -16.03
N GLN A 350 -9.43 -4.78 -15.42
CA GLN A 350 -10.64 -4.87 -14.60
C GLN A 350 -10.60 -3.90 -13.41
N ARG A 351 -9.50 -3.90 -12.65
CA ARG A 351 -9.33 -2.98 -11.52
C ARG A 351 -9.34 -1.51 -11.96
N THR A 352 -8.73 -1.21 -13.10
CA THR A 352 -8.74 0.15 -13.65
C THR A 352 -10.15 0.58 -14.02
N ARG A 353 -10.93 -0.32 -14.64
CA ARG A 353 -12.34 -0.06 -14.97
C ARG A 353 -13.20 0.18 -13.72
N GLU A 354 -13.04 -0.66 -12.70
CA GLU A 354 -13.72 -0.47 -11.41
C GLU A 354 -13.38 0.89 -10.77
N GLN A 355 -12.08 1.24 -10.75
CA GLN A 355 -11.63 2.53 -10.22
C GLN A 355 -12.21 3.71 -11.01
N GLN A 356 -12.27 3.63 -12.33
CA GLN A 356 -12.88 4.67 -13.16
C GLN A 356 -14.37 4.86 -12.86
N ILE A 357 -15.11 3.76 -12.69
CA ILE A 357 -16.54 3.80 -12.33
C ILE A 357 -16.70 4.48 -10.96
N LEU A 358 -15.93 4.06 -9.96
CA LEU A 358 -16.01 4.62 -8.60
C LEU A 358 -15.60 6.09 -8.54
N LEU A 359 -14.53 6.48 -9.26
CA LEU A 359 -14.11 7.87 -9.33
C LEU A 359 -15.15 8.74 -10.05
N GLY A 360 -15.67 8.27 -11.18
CA GLY A 360 -16.73 8.97 -11.92
C GLY A 360 -18.00 9.15 -11.08
N HIS A 361 -18.42 8.11 -10.37
CA HIS A 361 -19.54 8.16 -9.45
C HIS A 361 -19.29 9.15 -8.31
N GLY A 362 -18.13 9.06 -7.64
CA GLY A 362 -17.77 9.99 -6.57
C GLY A 362 -17.73 11.46 -7.03
N GLN A 363 -17.17 11.73 -8.22
CA GLN A 363 -17.16 13.08 -8.81
C GLN A 363 -18.57 13.61 -9.11
N MET A 364 -19.46 12.74 -9.60
CA MET A 364 -20.86 13.09 -9.88
C MET A 364 -21.61 13.46 -8.59
N LEU A 365 -21.31 12.80 -7.48
CA LEU A 365 -21.92 13.08 -6.18
C LEU A 365 -21.35 14.32 -5.47
N LEU A 366 -20.15 14.79 -5.87
CA LEU A 366 -19.53 15.98 -5.31
C LEU A 366 -20.35 17.24 -5.62
N GLY A 367 -20.82 17.90 -4.58
CA GLY A 367 -21.57 19.16 -4.67
C GLY A 367 -23.07 19.00 -4.91
N GLU A 368 -23.59 17.80 -5.10
CA GLU A 368 -25.03 17.58 -5.14
C GLU A 368 -25.61 17.70 -3.72
N ARG A 369 -26.68 18.47 -3.60
CA ARG A 369 -27.33 18.78 -2.33
C ARG A 369 -28.73 18.20 -2.19
N LYS A 370 -29.24 17.53 -3.23
CA LYS A 370 -30.57 16.94 -3.20
C LYS A 370 -30.47 15.42 -3.15
N PRO A 371 -30.88 14.77 -2.07
CA PRO A 371 -30.84 13.31 -1.93
C PRO A 371 -31.47 12.59 -3.12
N GLN A 372 -32.61 13.05 -3.63
CA GLN A 372 -33.26 12.42 -4.78
C GLN A 372 -32.40 12.47 -6.05
N THR A 373 -31.65 13.53 -6.29
CA THR A 373 -30.74 13.61 -7.44
C THR A 373 -29.59 12.63 -7.29
N ILE A 374 -29.04 12.48 -6.07
CA ILE A 374 -28.01 11.49 -5.74
C ILE A 374 -28.50 10.08 -6.08
N LEU A 375 -29.71 9.71 -5.62
CA LEU A 375 -30.30 8.41 -5.92
C LEU A 375 -30.46 8.18 -7.43
N ASN A 376 -31.02 9.16 -8.13
CA ASN A 376 -31.27 9.07 -9.59
C ASN A 376 -29.98 8.96 -10.42
N GLN A 377 -28.91 9.58 -9.99
CA GLN A 377 -27.60 9.46 -10.63
C GLN A 377 -26.95 8.10 -10.34
N THR A 378 -27.00 7.68 -9.08
CA THR A 378 -26.44 6.38 -8.66
C THR A 378 -27.07 5.21 -9.41
N ILE A 379 -28.39 5.18 -9.55
CA ILE A 379 -29.09 4.04 -10.18
C ILE A 379 -28.69 3.87 -11.65
N LYS A 380 -28.42 4.97 -12.36
CA LYS A 380 -27.91 4.94 -13.74
C LYS A 380 -26.50 4.34 -13.80
N VAL A 381 -25.61 4.80 -12.89
CA VAL A 381 -24.24 4.26 -12.82
C VAL A 381 -24.27 2.77 -12.49
N VAL A 382 -25.13 2.33 -11.59
CA VAL A 382 -25.31 0.92 -11.23
C VAL A 382 -25.78 0.09 -12.44
N SER A 383 -26.78 0.58 -13.16
CA SER A 383 -27.30 -0.09 -14.36
C SER A 383 -26.22 -0.26 -15.44
N ASP A 384 -25.47 0.80 -15.75
CA ASP A 384 -24.42 0.79 -16.76
C ASP A 384 -23.23 -0.09 -16.34
N ALA A 385 -22.84 -0.02 -15.05
CA ALA A 385 -21.70 -0.77 -14.52
C ALA A 385 -21.93 -2.28 -14.52
N LEU A 386 -23.13 -2.71 -14.07
CA LEU A 386 -23.50 -4.12 -13.94
C LEU A 386 -24.26 -4.66 -15.17
N ARG A 387 -24.60 -3.80 -16.12
CA ARG A 387 -25.40 -4.12 -17.30
C ARG A 387 -26.72 -4.80 -16.92
N VAL A 388 -27.45 -4.16 -16.03
CA VAL A 388 -28.77 -4.59 -15.58
C VAL A 388 -29.84 -3.63 -16.06
N GLU A 389 -31.00 -4.17 -16.41
CA GLU A 389 -32.14 -3.38 -16.90
C GLU A 389 -33.07 -2.95 -15.75
N PHE A 390 -33.02 -3.68 -14.63
CA PHE A 390 -33.88 -3.45 -13.49
C PHE A 390 -33.07 -3.19 -12.22
N ALA A 391 -33.28 -2.05 -11.63
CA ALA A 391 -32.63 -1.66 -10.39
C ALA A 391 -33.56 -0.83 -9.51
N LEU A 392 -33.45 -1.00 -8.20
CA LEU A 392 -34.19 -0.24 -7.18
C LEU A 392 -33.19 0.28 -6.15
N LEU A 393 -33.33 1.53 -5.74
CA LEU A 393 -32.55 2.14 -4.68
C LEU A 393 -33.54 2.77 -3.69
N ALA A 394 -33.47 2.39 -2.41
CA ALA A 394 -34.36 2.84 -1.37
C ALA A 394 -33.60 3.28 -0.12
N LEU A 395 -34.01 4.42 0.45
CA LEU A 395 -33.62 4.88 1.78
C LEU A 395 -34.67 4.53 2.81
N VAL A 396 -34.23 4.19 4.00
CA VAL A 396 -35.09 3.84 5.12
C VAL A 396 -34.98 4.90 6.21
N ALA A 397 -36.13 5.31 6.74
CA ALA A 397 -36.21 6.21 7.87
C ALA A 397 -36.01 5.46 9.20
N SER A 398 -35.83 6.21 10.27
CA SER A 398 -35.64 5.65 11.63
C SER A 398 -36.79 4.82 12.16
N ASP A 399 -37.98 4.99 11.59
CA ASP A 399 -39.18 4.19 11.89
C ASP A 399 -39.27 2.87 11.11
N GLY A 400 -38.25 2.59 10.24
CA GLY A 400 -38.19 1.41 9.39
C GLY A 400 -38.96 1.51 8.07
N ASN A 401 -39.59 2.65 7.79
CA ASN A 401 -40.32 2.88 6.54
C ASN A 401 -39.40 3.42 5.45
N ILE A 402 -39.78 3.18 4.19
CA ILE A 402 -39.03 3.79 3.05
C ILE A 402 -39.33 5.27 3.00
N SER A 403 -38.31 6.09 3.22
CA SER A 403 -38.41 7.55 3.21
C SER A 403 -38.24 8.15 1.83
N MET A 404 -37.43 7.51 0.97
CA MET A 404 -37.14 7.98 -0.38
C MET A 404 -36.71 6.80 -1.27
N ARG A 405 -37.07 6.82 -2.54
CA ARG A 405 -36.71 5.76 -3.50
C ARG A 405 -36.48 6.29 -4.91
N THR A 406 -35.74 5.53 -5.67
CA THR A 406 -35.65 5.65 -7.14
C THR A 406 -35.53 4.27 -7.74
N ASP A 407 -35.99 4.10 -8.96
CA ASP A 407 -35.93 2.84 -9.69
C ASP A 407 -35.61 3.07 -11.17
N LEU A 408 -35.18 2.01 -11.83
CA LEU A 408 -34.90 1.94 -13.25
C LEU A 408 -35.52 0.67 -13.82
N GLY A 409 -36.16 0.76 -14.98
CA GLY A 409 -36.80 -0.36 -15.65
C GLY A 409 -38.21 -0.70 -15.15
N PHE A 410 -38.68 -0.07 -14.06
CA PHE A 410 -40.01 -0.28 -13.53
C PHE A 410 -40.95 0.85 -13.98
N SER A 411 -42.22 0.55 -14.29
CA SER A 411 -43.21 1.60 -14.59
C SER A 411 -43.79 2.19 -13.29
N SER A 412 -44.21 3.48 -13.35
CA SER A 412 -44.63 4.25 -12.17
C SER A 412 -45.82 3.66 -11.39
N SER A 413 -46.64 2.82 -12.03
CA SER A 413 -47.76 2.13 -11.36
C SER A 413 -47.34 0.89 -10.58
N ILE A 414 -46.21 0.28 -10.93
CA ILE A 414 -45.76 -1.01 -10.39
C ILE A 414 -44.78 -0.82 -9.23
N THR A 415 -44.15 0.33 -9.16
CA THR A 415 -43.21 0.63 -8.06
C THR A 415 -43.90 0.57 -6.70
N GLN A 416 -45.19 0.83 -6.64
CA GLN A 416 -45.97 0.71 -5.39
C GLN A 416 -46.15 -0.74 -4.99
N ASP A 417 -46.56 -1.63 -5.94
CA ASP A 417 -46.76 -3.06 -5.68
C ASP A 417 -45.44 -3.80 -5.34
N VAL A 418 -44.34 -3.47 -6.03
CA VAL A 418 -43.01 -4.06 -5.74
C VAL A 418 -42.50 -3.62 -4.37
N VAL A 419 -42.79 -2.41 -3.96
CA VAL A 419 -42.41 -1.89 -2.65
C VAL A 419 -43.30 -2.45 -1.58
N ASP A 420 -44.63 -2.57 -1.83
CA ASP A 420 -45.57 -3.17 -0.88
C ASP A 420 -45.29 -4.68 -0.66
N ILE A 421 -44.84 -5.39 -1.70
CA ILE A 421 -44.37 -6.78 -1.60
C ILE A 421 -43.03 -6.84 -0.84
N SER A 422 -42.17 -5.84 -0.98
CA SER A 422 -40.87 -5.79 -0.27
C SER A 422 -40.98 -5.27 1.17
N LEU A 423 -42.05 -4.59 1.53
CA LEU A 423 -42.36 -4.12 2.91
C LEU A 423 -42.91 -5.23 3.85
N VAL A 424 -43.24 -6.42 3.34
CA VAL A 424 -43.58 -7.57 4.21
C VAL A 424 -42.31 -7.98 4.97
N ASP A 425 -42.43 -8.21 6.25
CA ASP A 425 -41.37 -8.50 7.25
C ASP A 425 -40.31 -9.57 6.87
N ASN A 426 -40.45 -10.23 5.73
CA ASN A 426 -39.59 -11.27 5.20
C ASN A 426 -38.96 -10.94 3.82
N SER A 427 -39.02 -9.70 3.34
CA SER A 427 -38.42 -9.36 2.04
C SER A 427 -36.89 -9.41 2.09
N THR A 428 -36.30 -9.82 0.98
CA THR A 428 -34.83 -9.88 0.82
C THR A 428 -34.16 -8.50 0.96
N ILE A 429 -34.91 -7.42 0.72
CA ILE A 429 -34.47 -6.03 0.93
C ILE A 429 -34.26 -5.75 2.42
N PHE A 430 -35.26 -5.99 3.24
CA PHE A 430 -35.14 -5.81 4.70
C PHE A 430 -34.17 -6.79 5.33
N GLN A 431 -34.04 -8.01 4.78
CA GLN A 431 -33.01 -8.94 5.21
C GLN A 431 -31.60 -8.34 5.03
N SER A 432 -31.27 -7.79 3.86
CA SER A 432 -29.94 -7.18 3.59
C SER A 432 -29.66 -6.01 4.53
N ILE A 433 -30.65 -5.14 4.76
CA ILE A 433 -30.52 -3.99 5.68
C ILE A 433 -30.28 -4.46 7.11
N ARG A 434 -31.04 -5.46 7.58
CA ARG A 434 -30.97 -5.99 8.94
C ARG A 434 -29.66 -6.73 9.24
N ILE A 435 -29.22 -7.59 8.31
CA ILE A 435 -27.98 -8.35 8.49
C ILE A 435 -26.74 -7.52 8.09
N LYS A 436 -26.94 -6.36 7.44
CA LYS A 436 -25.88 -5.46 6.95
C LYS A 436 -24.90 -6.14 5.98
N MET A 437 -25.39 -7.08 5.21
CA MET A 437 -24.62 -7.86 4.25
C MET A 437 -25.37 -7.98 2.91
N PRO A 438 -24.63 -8.19 1.81
CA PRO A 438 -25.24 -8.52 0.53
C PRO A 438 -26.12 -9.77 0.61
N VAL A 439 -27.29 -9.72 -0.01
CA VAL A 439 -28.17 -10.88 -0.19
C VAL A 439 -28.23 -11.21 -1.68
N ILE A 440 -27.91 -12.47 -1.99
CA ILE A 440 -27.74 -12.96 -3.34
C ILE A 440 -28.75 -14.06 -3.60
N ASN A 441 -29.54 -13.91 -4.66
CA ASN A 441 -30.46 -14.93 -5.12
C ASN A 441 -30.16 -15.18 -6.62
N PRO A 442 -29.34 -16.19 -6.94
CA PRO A 442 -28.95 -16.47 -8.32
C PRO A 442 -30.11 -17.06 -9.16
N ASP A 443 -31.06 -17.72 -8.50
CA ASP A 443 -32.27 -18.24 -9.09
C ASP A 443 -33.42 -18.18 -8.06
N LEU A 444 -34.38 -17.30 -8.29
CA LEU A 444 -35.55 -17.13 -7.46
C LEU A 444 -36.56 -18.25 -7.75
N ASN A 445 -36.94 -19.03 -6.76
CA ASN A 445 -38.02 -20.02 -6.86
C ASN A 445 -39.31 -19.35 -7.34
N LEU A 446 -40.19 -20.12 -7.99
CA LEU A 446 -41.47 -19.65 -8.56
C LEU A 446 -42.34 -18.81 -7.61
N GLU A 447 -42.26 -19.06 -6.30
CA GLU A 447 -42.99 -18.32 -5.27
C GLU A 447 -42.33 -16.95 -4.90
N LYS A 448 -41.07 -16.79 -5.21
CA LYS A 448 -40.29 -15.56 -4.92
C LYS A 448 -39.97 -14.74 -6.17
N GLN A 449 -40.38 -15.18 -7.36
CA GLN A 449 -40.21 -14.44 -8.60
C GLN A 449 -41.06 -13.17 -8.58
N LEU A 450 -40.43 -12.04 -8.81
CA LEU A 450 -41.15 -10.79 -8.97
C LEU A 450 -41.76 -10.74 -10.37
N LYS A 451 -43.09 -10.78 -10.44
CA LYS A 451 -43.83 -10.61 -11.70
C LYS A 451 -44.21 -9.14 -11.85
N ILE A 452 -43.72 -8.53 -12.92
CA ILE A 452 -43.92 -7.13 -13.20
C ILE A 452 -44.64 -7.01 -14.53
N ASN A 453 -45.70 -6.21 -14.63
CA ASN A 453 -46.33 -5.88 -15.87
C ASN A 453 -45.89 -4.51 -16.37
N ILE A 454 -45.17 -4.44 -17.48
CA ILE A 454 -44.68 -3.21 -18.11
C ILE A 454 -45.27 -3.20 -19.54
N ASP A 455 -46.03 -2.18 -19.88
CA ASP A 455 -46.64 -1.99 -21.22
C ASP A 455 -47.36 -3.27 -21.72
N ASP A 456 -48.20 -3.87 -20.86
CA ASP A 456 -48.91 -5.13 -21.09
C ASP A 456 -48.04 -6.39 -21.30
N GLN A 457 -46.73 -6.29 -21.03
CA GLN A 457 -45.84 -7.44 -21.01
C GLN A 457 -45.55 -7.90 -19.55
N ASN A 458 -45.83 -9.17 -19.28
CA ASN A 458 -45.49 -9.79 -18.00
C ASN A 458 -44.00 -10.13 -17.96
N ILE A 459 -43.22 -9.33 -17.29
CA ILE A 459 -41.80 -9.57 -17.06
C ILE A 459 -41.62 -10.33 -15.75
N ILE A 460 -40.83 -11.39 -15.76
CA ILE A 460 -40.52 -12.20 -14.60
C ILE A 460 -39.05 -11.97 -14.27
N LEU A 461 -38.76 -11.46 -13.08
CA LEU A 461 -37.43 -11.32 -12.54
C LEU A 461 -37.06 -12.59 -11.80
N THR A 462 -35.96 -13.24 -12.20
CA THR A 462 -35.57 -14.57 -11.72
C THR A 462 -34.34 -14.57 -10.84
N SER A 463 -33.53 -13.53 -10.87
CA SER A 463 -32.39 -13.41 -9.96
C SER A 463 -32.25 -12.01 -9.41
N SER A 464 -31.65 -11.88 -8.23
CA SER A 464 -31.41 -10.59 -7.56
C SER A 464 -30.09 -10.54 -6.79
N LEU A 465 -29.51 -9.35 -6.74
CA LEU A 465 -28.41 -8.98 -5.85
C LEU A 465 -28.83 -7.72 -5.11
N ILE A 466 -28.84 -7.75 -3.79
CA ILE A 466 -29.25 -6.67 -2.93
C ILE A 466 -28.10 -6.35 -1.99
N VAL A 467 -27.68 -5.10 -1.95
CA VAL A 467 -26.60 -4.65 -1.08
C VAL A 467 -27.08 -3.52 -0.18
N PRO A 468 -26.70 -3.50 1.11
CA PRO A 468 -27.03 -2.40 2.00
C PRO A 468 -26.18 -1.18 1.70
N MET A 469 -26.73 0.01 1.90
CA MET A 469 -26.03 1.27 1.91
C MET A 469 -25.57 1.58 3.33
N LEU A 470 -24.31 1.33 3.63
CA LEU A 470 -23.76 1.41 4.99
C LEU A 470 -23.06 2.74 5.24
N MET A 471 -23.33 3.31 6.42
CA MET A 471 -22.60 4.40 7.01
C MET A 471 -22.11 3.98 8.41
N GLY A 472 -20.85 3.59 8.49
CA GLY A 472 -20.35 2.93 9.69
C GLY A 472 -21.08 1.63 9.99
N GLU A 473 -21.72 1.56 11.16
CA GLU A 473 -22.53 0.38 11.56
C GLU A 473 -24.03 0.53 11.22
N GLU A 474 -24.47 1.61 10.62
CA GLU A 474 -25.86 1.82 10.27
C GLU A 474 -26.11 1.61 8.77
N ALA A 475 -27.26 1.01 8.46
CA ALA A 475 -27.73 0.87 7.09
C ALA A 475 -28.77 1.96 6.79
N LEU A 476 -28.46 2.91 5.92
CA LEU A 476 -29.36 4.00 5.50
C LEU A 476 -30.39 3.53 4.48
N GLY A 477 -30.19 2.36 3.88
CA GLY A 477 -31.05 1.82 2.84
C GLY A 477 -30.38 0.68 2.09
N CYS A 478 -30.79 0.46 0.85
CA CYS A 478 -30.20 -0.58 -0.01
C CYS A 478 -30.25 -0.21 -1.48
N ILE A 479 -29.40 -0.91 -2.26
CA ILE A 479 -29.48 -0.99 -3.71
C ILE A 479 -29.78 -2.44 -4.10
N ALA A 480 -30.83 -2.65 -4.86
CA ALA A 480 -31.24 -3.94 -5.38
C ALA A 480 -31.16 -3.93 -6.91
N VAL A 481 -30.55 -4.95 -7.51
CA VAL A 481 -30.49 -5.16 -8.94
C VAL A 481 -31.08 -6.52 -9.28
N TYR A 482 -31.74 -6.59 -10.42
CA TYR A 482 -32.48 -7.78 -10.83
C TYR A 482 -32.15 -8.17 -12.26
N SER A 483 -32.34 -9.47 -12.58
CA SER A 483 -32.21 -10.01 -13.93
C SER A 483 -33.44 -10.89 -14.29
N GLN A 484 -33.79 -10.89 -15.56
CA GLN A 484 -34.87 -11.73 -16.13
C GLN A 484 -34.45 -13.20 -16.29
N SER A 485 -33.16 -13.49 -16.24
CA SER A 485 -32.61 -14.85 -16.31
C SER A 485 -31.83 -15.19 -15.05
N PRO A 486 -31.75 -16.47 -14.67
CA PRO A 486 -30.86 -16.90 -13.61
C PRO A 486 -29.45 -16.39 -13.87
N ARG A 487 -28.85 -15.72 -12.87
CA ARG A 487 -27.53 -15.08 -12.98
C ARG A 487 -26.69 -15.37 -11.75
N GLN A 488 -25.48 -15.89 -11.98
CA GLN A 488 -24.46 -15.99 -10.96
C GLN A 488 -23.77 -14.62 -10.86
N TRP A 489 -23.92 -13.97 -9.72
CA TRP A 489 -23.27 -12.70 -9.44
C TRP A 489 -21.83 -12.96 -8.99
N SER A 490 -20.86 -12.39 -9.71
CA SER A 490 -19.44 -12.53 -9.37
C SER A 490 -19.09 -11.75 -8.11
N GLU A 491 -18.01 -12.15 -7.43
CA GLU A 491 -17.50 -11.43 -6.25
C GLU A 491 -17.15 -9.97 -6.60
N ASP A 492 -16.67 -9.72 -7.81
CA ASP A 492 -16.32 -8.38 -8.27
C ASP A 492 -17.57 -7.50 -8.47
N GLU A 493 -18.66 -8.05 -9.00
CA GLU A 493 -19.94 -7.34 -9.14
C GLU A 493 -20.53 -6.99 -7.77
N ILE A 494 -20.50 -7.93 -6.84
CA ILE A 494 -20.97 -7.73 -5.47
C ILE A 494 -20.15 -6.64 -4.77
N ARG A 495 -18.83 -6.71 -4.91
CA ARG A 495 -17.91 -5.71 -4.35
C ARG A 495 -18.13 -4.33 -4.96
N LEU A 496 -18.23 -4.23 -6.28
CA LEU A 496 -18.46 -2.96 -6.98
C LEU A 496 -19.78 -2.32 -6.55
N LEU A 497 -20.86 -3.09 -6.52
CA LEU A 497 -22.17 -2.60 -6.09
C LEU A 497 -22.15 -2.15 -4.63
N SER A 498 -21.48 -2.88 -3.74
CA SER A 498 -21.32 -2.50 -2.34
C SER A 498 -20.54 -1.21 -2.16
N LEU A 499 -19.48 -0.99 -2.97
CA LEU A 499 -18.71 0.25 -2.94
C LEU A 499 -19.53 1.45 -3.45
N LEU A 500 -20.30 1.28 -4.52
CA LEU A 500 -21.23 2.30 -5.02
C LEU A 500 -22.30 2.63 -3.98
N ALA A 501 -22.86 1.61 -3.32
CA ALA A 501 -23.83 1.76 -2.26
C ALA A 501 -23.28 2.57 -1.08
N ASN A 502 -22.05 2.27 -0.64
CA ASN A 502 -21.42 2.99 0.46
C ASN A 502 -21.05 4.43 0.08
N GLN A 503 -20.58 4.69 -1.13
CA GLN A 503 -20.35 6.06 -1.62
C GLN A 503 -21.65 6.87 -1.64
N THR A 504 -22.75 6.25 -2.06
CA THR A 504 -24.08 6.88 -2.08
C THR A 504 -24.54 7.20 -0.65
N ALA A 505 -24.36 6.26 0.29
CA ALA A 505 -24.68 6.47 1.70
C ALA A 505 -23.93 7.68 2.28
N ILE A 506 -22.63 7.75 2.03
CA ILE A 506 -21.78 8.87 2.48
C ILE A 506 -22.27 10.21 1.87
N ALA A 507 -22.58 10.23 0.58
CA ALA A 507 -23.05 11.45 -0.08
C ALA A 507 -24.40 11.94 0.49
N ILE A 508 -25.32 11.03 0.76
CA ILE A 508 -26.63 11.35 1.34
C ILE A 508 -26.47 11.89 2.76
N GLU A 509 -25.66 11.22 3.59
CA GLU A 509 -25.44 11.66 4.97
C GLU A 509 -24.73 13.01 5.03
N ASN A 510 -23.72 13.22 4.17
CA ASN A 510 -23.08 14.53 4.04
C ASN A 510 -24.08 15.64 3.68
N THR A 511 -25.02 15.37 2.77
CA THR A 511 -26.06 16.32 2.40
C THR A 511 -26.96 16.63 3.60
N ARG A 512 -27.38 15.60 4.35
CA ARG A 512 -28.19 15.74 5.55
C ARG A 512 -27.49 16.55 6.65
N LEU A 513 -26.21 16.26 6.88
CA LEU A 513 -25.40 16.99 7.86
C LEU A 513 -25.22 18.46 7.48
N LEU A 514 -24.95 18.75 6.21
CA LEU A 514 -24.84 20.12 5.70
C LEU A 514 -26.14 20.91 5.83
N GLU A 515 -27.28 20.28 5.57
CA GLU A 515 -28.59 20.91 5.78
C GLU A 515 -28.86 21.18 7.26
N ALA A 516 -28.53 20.22 8.14
CA ALA A 516 -28.66 20.38 9.59
C ALA A 516 -27.74 21.50 10.11
N GLU A 517 -26.50 21.57 9.66
CA GLU A 517 -25.54 22.62 10.01
C GLU A 517 -26.06 24.01 9.54
N TYR A 518 -26.52 24.11 8.28
CA TYR A 518 -27.05 25.35 7.74
C TYR A 518 -28.24 25.85 8.55
N THR A 519 -29.17 24.96 8.90
CA THR A 519 -30.37 25.32 9.70
C THR A 519 -29.99 25.71 11.11
N ALA A 520 -29.07 24.99 11.76
CA ALA A 520 -28.57 25.32 13.09
C ALA A 520 -27.84 26.69 13.11
N ARG A 521 -26.98 26.93 12.10
CA ARG A 521 -26.27 28.21 11.97
C ARG A 521 -27.25 29.41 11.81
N LYS A 522 -28.26 29.25 10.96
CA LYS A 522 -29.27 30.25 10.74
C LYS A 522 -30.08 30.55 12.02
N HIS A 523 -30.39 29.50 12.77
CA HIS A 523 -31.07 29.65 14.07
C HIS A 523 -30.19 30.37 15.09
N ALA A 524 -28.92 30.03 15.20
CA ALA A 524 -27.95 30.68 16.06
C ALA A 524 -27.77 32.17 15.71
N GLU A 525 -27.76 32.54 14.42
CA GLU A 525 -27.67 33.92 13.97
C GLU A 525 -28.90 34.76 14.41
N VAL A 526 -30.10 34.18 14.28
CA VAL A 526 -31.34 34.82 14.75
C VAL A 526 -31.32 35.06 16.26
N LEU A 527 -30.94 34.05 17.04
CA LEU A 527 -30.80 34.13 18.50
C LEU A 527 -29.76 35.19 18.91
N HIS A 528 -28.65 35.25 18.19
CA HIS A 528 -27.61 36.26 18.46
C HIS A 528 -28.12 37.68 18.25
N LEU A 529 -28.84 37.94 17.14
CA LEU A 529 -29.44 39.23 16.88
C LEU A 529 -30.49 39.60 17.94
N GLN A 530 -31.33 38.65 18.36
CA GLN A 530 -32.30 38.87 19.47
C GLN A 530 -31.60 39.22 20.77
N THR A 531 -30.49 38.55 21.12
CA THR A 531 -29.72 38.83 22.33
C THR A 531 -29.13 40.24 22.32
N ILE A 532 -28.59 40.69 21.17
CA ILE A 532 -28.09 42.06 21.01
C ILE A 532 -29.20 43.08 21.21
N HIS A 533 -30.37 42.86 20.60
CA HIS A 533 -31.52 43.76 20.73
C HIS A 533 -31.97 43.85 22.18
N GLN A 534 -32.16 42.73 22.87
CA GLN A 534 -32.51 42.69 24.29
C GLN A 534 -31.50 43.40 25.17
N ALA A 535 -30.20 43.26 24.90
CA ALA A 535 -29.16 43.96 25.65
C ALA A 535 -29.22 45.48 25.44
N GLN A 536 -29.53 45.96 24.23
CA GLN A 536 -29.73 47.38 23.91
C GLN A 536 -30.96 47.95 24.61
N ASP A 537 -32.09 47.22 24.56
CA ASP A 537 -33.31 47.62 25.24
C ASP A 537 -33.10 47.74 26.75
N LEU A 538 -32.36 46.79 27.37
CA LEU A 538 -32.05 46.81 28.78
C LEU A 538 -31.18 48.03 29.15
N ILE A 539 -30.17 48.37 28.36
CA ILE A 539 -29.34 49.56 28.56
C ILE A 539 -30.19 50.82 28.50
N LEU A 540 -31.08 50.94 27.51
CA LEU A 540 -31.96 52.05 27.35
C LEU A 540 -32.95 52.22 28.53
N ALA A 541 -33.47 51.08 29.02
CA ALA A 541 -34.34 51.02 30.20
C ALA A 541 -33.63 51.56 31.46
N TYR A 542 -32.38 51.11 31.69
CA TYR A 542 -31.59 51.65 32.82
C TYR A 542 -31.28 53.12 32.70
N ASP A 543 -30.86 53.64 31.56
CA ASP A 543 -30.55 55.05 31.35
C ASP A 543 -31.78 55.89 31.50
N THR A 544 -32.96 55.46 31.04
CA THR A 544 -34.25 56.11 31.22
C THR A 544 -34.66 56.14 32.70
N THR A 545 -34.40 55.08 33.46
CA THR A 545 -34.66 54.99 34.90
C THR A 545 -33.80 55.99 35.68
N ILE A 546 -32.50 56.10 35.33
CA ILE A 546 -31.55 57.05 35.92
C ILE A 546 -32.04 58.48 35.67
N GLU A 547 -32.50 58.84 34.47
CA GLU A 547 -33.11 60.15 34.18
C GLU A 547 -34.37 60.34 34.97
N GLY A 548 -35.17 59.30 35.20
CA GLY A 548 -36.34 59.32 36.04
C GLY A 548 -36.01 59.68 37.50
N TRP A 549 -34.98 59.03 38.08
CA TRP A 549 -34.51 59.33 39.44
C TRP A 549 -33.97 60.76 39.57
N SER A 550 -33.20 61.24 38.62
CA SER A 550 -32.70 62.59 38.56
C SER A 550 -33.86 63.59 38.53
N ARG A 551 -34.90 63.37 37.74
CA ARG A 551 -36.10 64.19 37.68
C ARG A 551 -36.87 64.18 39.00
N ALA A 552 -37.02 63.01 39.63
CA ALA A 552 -37.71 62.90 40.93
C ALA A 552 -37.00 63.70 42.02
N LEU A 553 -35.65 63.64 42.05
CA LEU A 553 -34.84 64.43 42.98
C LEU A 553 -35.07 65.96 42.77
N ASN A 554 -35.00 66.42 41.52
CA ASN A 554 -35.19 67.85 41.17
C ASN A 554 -36.57 68.39 41.62
N LEU A 555 -37.61 67.54 41.58
CA LEU A 555 -38.92 67.90 42.12
C LEU A 555 -38.92 68.12 43.63
N ARG A 556 -38.05 67.36 44.33
CA ARG A 556 -37.92 67.42 45.79
C ARG A 556 -37.02 68.57 46.26
N ASP A 557 -35.88 68.79 45.63
CA ASP A 557 -34.83 69.76 45.98
C ASP A 557 -35.14 71.20 45.47
N LYS A 558 -36.15 71.38 44.61
CA LYS A 558 -36.43 72.65 43.90
C LYS A 558 -35.30 73.12 42.99
N GLU A 559 -34.33 72.30 42.68
CA GLU A 559 -33.38 72.54 41.58
C GLU A 559 -34.12 72.43 40.24
N THR A 560 -33.75 73.26 39.31
CA THR A 560 -34.42 73.19 38.00
C THR A 560 -33.87 72.03 37.17
N LYS A 561 -34.77 71.29 36.49
CA LYS A 561 -34.41 70.25 35.50
C LYS A 561 -33.30 70.72 34.53
N GLU A 562 -33.34 72.01 34.21
CA GLU A 562 -32.41 72.65 33.32
C GLU A 562 -30.99 72.70 33.90
N HIS A 563 -30.83 72.88 35.24
CA HIS A 563 -29.53 72.85 35.90
C HIS A 563 -28.83 71.47 35.67
N THR A 564 -29.45 70.35 36.06
CA THR A 564 -28.86 69.03 35.94
C THR A 564 -28.47 68.68 34.50
N LEU A 565 -29.32 69.04 33.53
CA LEU A 565 -29.03 68.85 32.12
C LEU A 565 -27.88 69.72 31.60
N ARG A 566 -27.85 71.01 32.01
CA ARG A 566 -26.74 71.90 31.62
C ARG A 566 -25.43 71.44 32.18
N VAL A 567 -25.39 71.12 33.48
CA VAL A 567 -24.18 70.58 34.14
C VAL A 567 -23.74 69.31 33.52
N THR A 568 -24.65 68.34 33.28
CA THR A 568 -24.33 67.10 32.59
C THR A 568 -23.72 67.31 31.21
N ASN A 569 -24.40 68.14 30.37
CA ASN A 569 -23.94 68.42 29.00
C ASN A 569 -22.57 69.12 28.99
N LEU A 570 -22.35 70.09 29.84
CA LEU A 570 -21.11 70.84 29.92
C LEU A 570 -19.99 69.96 30.48
N THR A 571 -20.30 69.11 31.46
CA THR A 571 -19.35 68.05 31.97
C THR A 571 -18.89 67.18 30.86
N LEU A 572 -19.78 66.61 30.02
CA LEU A 572 -19.44 65.80 28.91
C LEU A 572 -18.61 66.48 27.82
N GLN A 573 -18.91 67.75 27.57
CA GLN A 573 -18.14 68.60 26.63
C GLN A 573 -16.71 68.81 27.17
N LEU A 574 -16.58 69.13 28.43
CA LEU A 574 -15.28 69.32 29.09
C LEU A 574 -14.48 68.02 29.16
N ALA A 575 -15.16 66.95 29.50
CA ALA A 575 -14.51 65.57 29.51
C ALA A 575 -13.99 65.15 28.14
N ARG A 576 -14.79 65.41 27.06
CA ARG A 576 -14.31 65.19 25.67
C ARG A 576 -13.11 66.06 25.32
N ALA A 577 -13.16 67.38 25.72
CA ALA A 577 -12.03 68.26 25.48
C ALA A 577 -10.79 67.87 26.28
N PHE A 578 -10.95 67.15 27.38
CA PHE A 578 -9.88 66.58 28.19
C PHE A 578 -9.37 65.27 27.68
N GLY A 579 -10.04 64.63 26.67
CA GLY A 579 -9.64 63.36 26.02
C GLY A 579 -10.23 62.11 26.68
N VAL A 580 -11.32 62.20 27.44
CA VAL A 580 -12.02 61.08 28.05
C VAL A 580 -12.70 60.23 26.98
N SER A 581 -12.60 58.92 27.07
CA SER A 581 -13.16 57.97 26.10
C SER A 581 -14.69 57.95 26.08
N ASP A 582 -15.33 57.59 24.94
CA ASP A 582 -16.79 57.49 24.83
C ASP A 582 -17.41 56.46 25.82
N ALA A 583 -16.67 55.44 26.22
CA ALA A 583 -17.11 54.49 27.24
C ALA A 583 -17.20 55.14 28.61
N GLU A 584 -16.17 55.87 29.02
CA GLU A 584 -16.13 56.62 30.27
C GLU A 584 -17.14 57.78 30.28
N LEU A 585 -17.33 58.46 29.15
CA LEU A 585 -18.34 59.50 29.03
C LEU A 585 -19.75 59.01 29.36
N LYS A 586 -20.13 57.79 29.04
CA LYS A 586 -21.39 57.16 29.44
C LYS A 586 -21.56 57.13 30.96
N HIS A 587 -20.48 56.71 31.65
CA HIS A 587 -20.46 56.62 33.11
C HIS A 587 -20.48 58.02 33.75
N MET A 588 -19.71 58.96 33.21
CA MET A 588 -19.74 60.35 33.65
C MET A 588 -21.13 61.00 33.48
N ARG A 589 -21.82 60.67 32.39
CA ARG A 589 -23.19 61.12 32.17
C ARG A 589 -24.14 60.65 33.27
N ARG A 590 -24.04 59.33 33.59
CA ARG A 590 -24.85 58.73 34.68
C ARG A 590 -24.51 59.32 36.03
N GLY A 591 -23.21 59.48 36.33
CA GLY A 591 -22.75 60.10 37.55
C GLY A 591 -23.21 61.58 37.68
N ALA A 592 -23.09 62.34 36.60
CA ALA A 592 -23.55 63.76 36.59
C ALA A 592 -25.07 63.90 36.79
N LEU A 593 -25.87 62.98 36.19
CA LEU A 593 -27.30 62.94 36.42
C LEU A 593 -27.70 62.61 37.86
N LEU A 594 -26.87 61.83 38.54
CA LEU A 594 -27.11 61.33 39.90
C LEU A 594 -26.24 62.00 40.97
N HIS A 595 -25.50 63.10 40.64
CA HIS A 595 -24.53 63.71 41.57
C HIS A 595 -25.11 64.01 42.95
N ASP A 596 -26.31 64.46 42.93
CA ASP A 596 -27.02 64.88 44.11
C ASP A 596 -28.03 63.87 44.68
N ILE A 597 -28.11 62.64 44.15
CA ILE A 597 -29.13 61.65 44.53
C ILE A 597 -29.17 61.39 46.04
N GLY A 598 -28.04 61.53 46.74
CA GLY A 598 -27.95 61.36 48.18
C GLY A 598 -28.73 62.39 48.96
N LYS A 599 -29.13 63.50 48.34
CA LYS A 599 -30.06 64.46 48.97
C LYS A 599 -31.43 63.85 49.31
N MET A 600 -31.75 62.71 48.67
CA MET A 600 -32.92 61.93 49.06
C MET A 600 -32.90 61.48 50.54
N GLY A 601 -31.73 61.31 51.12
CA GLY A 601 -31.56 60.97 52.54
C GLY A 601 -31.59 62.22 53.47
N ILE A 602 -31.60 63.40 52.93
CA ILE A 602 -31.58 64.62 53.76
C ILE A 602 -33.03 64.99 54.19
N PRO A 603 -33.30 65.36 55.49
CA PRO A 603 -34.63 65.73 55.92
C PRO A 603 -35.13 67.01 55.25
N ASP A 604 -36.46 67.12 54.92
CA ASP A 604 -37.04 68.22 54.18
C ASP A 604 -36.92 69.59 54.87
N ASN A 605 -36.92 69.61 56.19
CA ASN A 605 -36.73 70.86 56.98
C ASN A 605 -35.33 71.46 56.77
N ILE A 606 -34.32 70.66 56.43
CA ILE A 606 -32.97 71.11 56.12
C ILE A 606 -32.86 71.34 54.58
N LEU A 607 -33.29 70.39 53.79
CA LEU A 607 -33.18 70.46 52.31
C LEU A 607 -33.95 71.71 51.73
N ARG A 608 -35.12 72.01 52.24
CA ARG A 608 -36.01 73.08 51.75
C ARG A 608 -35.95 74.34 52.57
N LYS A 609 -35.03 74.46 53.50
CA LYS A 609 -34.93 75.65 54.38
C LYS A 609 -34.67 76.91 53.60
N SER A 610 -35.48 77.92 53.81
CA SER A 610 -35.38 79.20 53.10
C SER A 610 -34.36 80.20 53.63
N GLY A 611 -33.57 79.80 54.64
CA GLY A 611 -32.52 80.63 55.29
C GLY A 611 -31.14 79.93 55.33
N ALA A 612 -30.16 80.59 55.92
CA ALA A 612 -28.84 79.97 56.11
C ALA A 612 -28.95 78.73 57.00
N LEU A 613 -28.23 77.67 56.66
CA LEU A 613 -28.12 76.42 57.44
C LEU A 613 -27.26 76.68 58.71
N SER A 614 -27.68 76.17 59.87
CA SER A 614 -26.79 76.08 61.07
C SER A 614 -25.59 75.17 60.76
N ASP A 615 -24.63 75.18 61.67
CA ASP A 615 -23.45 74.32 61.47
C ASP A 615 -23.81 72.81 61.53
N GLU A 616 -24.79 72.44 62.39
CA GLU A 616 -25.32 71.07 62.48
C GLU A 616 -26.12 70.71 61.17
N GLU A 617 -26.94 71.60 60.69
CA GLU A 617 -27.69 71.41 59.44
C GLU A 617 -26.76 71.35 58.25
N ARG A 618 -25.66 72.11 58.22
CA ARG A 618 -24.63 72.09 57.22
C ARG A 618 -23.88 70.77 57.24
N ALA A 619 -23.54 70.27 58.44
CA ALA A 619 -22.93 68.99 58.64
C ALA A 619 -23.83 67.86 58.07
N MET A 620 -25.13 67.91 58.29
CA MET A 620 -26.09 66.95 57.73
C MET A 620 -26.16 67.08 56.21
N MET A 621 -26.25 68.29 55.68
CA MET A 621 -26.25 68.46 54.18
C MET A 621 -24.99 67.92 53.56
N ARG A 622 -23.82 68.03 54.18
CA ARG A 622 -22.55 67.48 53.69
C ARG A 622 -22.50 65.96 53.64
N GLN A 623 -23.49 65.26 54.19
CA GLN A 623 -23.57 63.81 54.14
C GLN A 623 -24.09 63.26 52.79
N HIS A 624 -24.72 64.12 51.93
CA HIS A 624 -25.33 63.63 50.72
C HIS A 624 -24.36 62.90 49.77
N PRO A 625 -23.05 63.21 49.60
CA PRO A 625 -22.16 62.41 48.80
C PRO A 625 -21.96 61.03 49.35
N GLN A 626 -21.85 60.90 50.67
CA GLN A 626 -21.75 59.60 51.31
C GLN A 626 -23.05 58.82 51.16
N LEU A 627 -24.20 59.42 51.34
CA LEU A 627 -25.50 58.79 51.14
C LEU A 627 -25.68 58.38 49.68
N ALA A 628 -25.21 59.20 48.72
CA ALA A 628 -25.20 58.83 47.31
C ALA A 628 -24.41 57.59 47.02
N TYR A 629 -23.21 57.49 47.63
CA TYR A 629 -22.36 56.25 47.53
C TYR A 629 -23.07 55.05 48.14
N GLU A 630 -23.66 55.17 49.30
CA GLU A 630 -24.37 54.03 49.95
C GLU A 630 -25.58 53.56 49.16
N MET A 631 -26.33 54.53 48.51
CA MET A 631 -27.46 54.19 47.63
C MET A 631 -27.05 53.53 46.35
N LEU A 632 -25.96 53.94 45.67
CA LEU A 632 -25.60 53.56 44.34
C LEU A 632 -24.61 52.43 44.30
N SER A 633 -23.73 52.26 45.30
CA SER A 633 -22.69 51.25 45.30
C SER A 633 -23.20 49.79 45.24
N PRO A 634 -24.39 49.41 45.76
CA PRO A 634 -24.94 48.07 45.57
C PRO A 634 -25.36 47.77 44.14
N ILE A 635 -25.49 48.78 43.26
CA ILE A 635 -25.95 48.64 41.89
C ILE A 635 -24.75 48.49 40.97
N ALA A 636 -24.40 47.24 40.59
CA ALA A 636 -23.22 46.91 39.79
C ALA A 636 -23.10 47.75 38.48
N TYR A 637 -24.24 48.07 37.85
CA TYR A 637 -24.31 48.88 36.63
C TYR A 637 -23.88 50.35 36.85
N LEU A 638 -23.97 50.87 38.09
CA LEU A 638 -23.64 52.24 38.46
C LEU A 638 -22.27 52.40 39.10
N LEU A 639 -21.58 51.28 39.45
CA LEU A 639 -20.25 51.35 40.07
C LEU A 639 -19.28 52.29 39.31
N PRO A 640 -19.18 52.23 37.95
CA PRO A 640 -18.28 53.09 37.20
C PRO A 640 -18.71 54.57 37.17
N ALA A 641 -19.93 54.90 37.63
CA ALA A 641 -20.49 56.25 37.65
C ALA A 641 -20.35 56.90 39.02
N LEU A 642 -19.89 56.21 40.07
CA LEU A 642 -19.86 56.68 41.47
C LEU A 642 -18.94 57.87 41.74
N ASP A 643 -17.92 58.04 40.93
CA ASP A 643 -16.88 59.03 41.11
C ASP A 643 -17.44 60.44 41.28
N ILE A 644 -18.46 60.82 40.45
CA ILE A 644 -19.08 62.12 40.53
C ILE A 644 -19.97 62.20 41.75
N PRO A 645 -21.01 61.37 41.97
CA PRO A 645 -21.88 61.46 43.16
C PRO A 645 -21.14 61.49 44.48
N TYR A 646 -20.02 60.70 44.54
CA TYR A 646 -19.30 60.57 45.79
C TYR A 646 -18.28 61.69 46.06
N CYS A 647 -17.64 62.25 45.00
CA CYS A 647 -16.46 63.10 45.13
C CYS A 647 -16.61 64.51 44.52
N HIS A 648 -17.84 64.94 44.06
CA HIS A 648 -17.98 66.21 43.40
C HIS A 648 -17.76 67.40 44.32
N HIS A 649 -17.79 67.25 45.64
CA HIS A 649 -17.48 68.25 46.62
C HIS A 649 -16.08 68.21 47.21
N GLU A 650 -15.25 67.32 46.71
CA GLU A 650 -13.83 67.33 47.04
C GLU A 650 -13.14 68.52 46.38
N LYS A 651 -12.13 69.04 47.09
CA LYS A 651 -11.36 70.18 46.64
C LYS A 651 -9.90 69.79 46.40
N TRP A 652 -9.34 70.44 45.41
CA TRP A 652 -7.95 70.10 45.02
C TRP A 652 -6.93 70.19 46.16
N ASP A 653 -7.14 71.17 47.10
CA ASP A 653 -6.29 71.37 48.27
C ASP A 653 -6.54 70.36 49.39
N GLY A 654 -7.52 69.48 49.32
CA GLY A 654 -7.90 68.49 50.36
C GLY A 654 -8.87 69.05 51.43
N THR A 655 -9.36 70.24 51.34
CA THR A 655 -10.33 70.84 52.27
C THR A 655 -11.79 70.49 51.96
N GLY A 656 -12.02 69.62 50.92
CA GLY A 656 -13.33 69.17 50.52
C GLY A 656 -13.91 68.07 51.43
N TYR A 657 -15.03 67.45 50.99
CA TYR A 657 -15.75 66.39 51.65
C TYR A 657 -16.36 65.42 50.65
N PRO A 658 -16.69 64.20 51.00
CA PRO A 658 -16.72 63.59 52.35
C PRO A 658 -15.44 62.99 52.76
N ARG A 659 -14.44 62.71 51.84
CA ARG A 659 -13.24 61.94 52.12
C ARG A 659 -12.02 62.80 52.36
N GLY A 660 -12.01 64.05 51.98
CA GLY A 660 -10.87 64.96 52.09
C GLY A 660 -9.71 64.56 51.11
N LEU A 661 -10.08 64.09 49.92
CA LEU A 661 -9.08 63.68 48.88
C LEU A 661 -8.37 64.95 48.38
N LYS A 662 -7.06 64.77 48.06
CA LYS A 662 -6.23 65.87 47.63
C LYS A 662 -5.61 65.65 46.25
N GLY A 663 -5.64 66.66 45.41
CA GLY A 663 -4.99 66.60 44.09
C GLY A 663 -5.50 65.45 43.20
N GLU A 664 -4.66 64.64 42.71
CA GLU A 664 -5.02 63.52 41.81
C GLU A 664 -5.69 62.33 42.49
N GLU A 665 -5.74 62.28 43.82
CA GLU A 665 -6.55 61.29 44.54
C GLU A 665 -8.04 61.49 44.27
N ILE A 666 -8.47 62.69 43.90
CA ILE A 666 -9.83 62.95 43.46
C ILE A 666 -10.02 62.39 42.05
N PRO A 667 -11.00 61.49 41.80
CA PRO A 667 -11.26 60.97 40.50
C PRO A 667 -11.43 62.08 39.42
N LEU A 668 -10.83 61.85 38.23
CA LEU A 668 -10.88 62.85 37.14
C LEU A 668 -12.33 63.33 36.82
N ALA A 669 -13.26 62.38 36.83
CA ALA A 669 -14.68 62.66 36.56
C ALA A 669 -15.22 63.65 37.58
N ALA A 670 -14.92 63.56 38.88
CA ALA A 670 -15.33 64.47 39.93
C ALA A 670 -14.63 65.82 39.79
N ARG A 671 -13.33 65.86 39.49
CA ARG A 671 -12.59 67.10 39.22
C ARG A 671 -13.19 67.94 38.10
N ILE A 672 -13.54 67.23 36.97
CA ILE A 672 -14.19 67.83 35.80
C ILE A 672 -15.58 68.39 36.21
N PHE A 673 -16.38 67.56 36.90
CA PHE A 673 -17.72 67.92 37.31
C PHE A 673 -17.73 69.11 38.27
N ALA A 674 -16.83 69.13 39.27
CA ALA A 674 -16.78 70.19 40.25
C ALA A 674 -16.60 71.59 39.63
N VAL A 675 -15.80 71.74 38.58
CA VAL A 675 -15.65 73.05 37.88
C VAL A 675 -16.94 73.47 37.21
N VAL A 676 -17.61 72.49 36.58
CA VAL A 676 -18.84 72.73 35.84
C VAL A 676 -19.99 73.06 36.78
N ASP A 677 -20.16 72.34 37.87
CA ASP A 677 -21.20 72.50 38.86
C ASP A 677 -21.08 73.89 39.51
N VAL A 678 -19.94 74.30 39.97
CA VAL A 678 -19.71 75.61 40.55
C VAL A 678 -19.91 76.68 39.49
N PHE A 679 -19.48 76.48 38.24
CA PHE A 679 -19.73 77.47 37.18
C PHE A 679 -21.23 77.68 36.95
N ASP A 680 -22.03 76.61 36.78
CA ASP A 680 -23.48 76.70 36.61
C ASP A 680 -24.10 77.31 37.87
N ALA A 681 -23.66 76.88 39.07
CA ALA A 681 -24.16 77.48 40.30
C ALA A 681 -23.92 79.03 40.40
N LEU A 682 -22.80 79.51 39.84
CA LEU A 682 -22.46 80.91 39.84
C LEU A 682 -23.23 81.72 38.77
N THR A 683 -23.48 81.08 37.63
CA THR A 683 -24.07 81.70 36.43
C THR A 683 -25.59 81.52 36.33
N SER A 684 -26.23 80.83 37.28
CA SER A 684 -27.68 80.66 37.37
C SER A 684 -28.25 81.46 38.56
N ASP A 685 -29.46 81.93 38.37
CA ASP A 685 -30.23 82.61 39.48
C ASP A 685 -30.57 81.57 40.53
N ARG A 686 -30.26 81.93 41.81
CA ARG A 686 -30.63 81.15 42.96
C ARG A 686 -31.58 81.97 43.89
N PRO A 687 -32.42 81.32 44.68
CA PRO A 687 -33.43 82.05 45.51
C PRO A 687 -32.86 83.16 46.37
N TYR A 688 -31.54 83.05 46.64
CA TYR A 688 -30.85 83.99 47.58
C TYR A 688 -29.77 84.84 46.89
N ARG A 689 -29.54 84.68 45.59
CA ARG A 689 -28.46 85.38 44.88
C ARG A 689 -28.70 85.39 43.36
N PRO A 690 -28.67 86.62 42.76
CA PRO A 690 -28.74 86.74 41.32
C PRO A 690 -27.51 86.12 40.64
N ALA A 691 -27.67 85.69 39.39
CA ALA A 691 -26.59 85.15 38.58
C ALA A 691 -25.43 86.12 38.39
N TRP A 692 -24.20 85.61 38.47
CA TRP A 692 -23.04 86.39 38.09
C TRP A 692 -22.92 86.48 36.56
N SER A 693 -22.26 87.55 36.15
CA SER A 693 -21.88 87.57 34.71
C SER A 693 -20.89 86.45 34.43
N LYS A 694 -20.98 85.91 33.21
CA LYS A 694 -20.09 84.84 32.74
C LYS A 694 -18.62 85.18 33.01
N ASN A 695 -18.20 86.38 32.73
CA ASN A 695 -16.81 86.84 32.91
C ASN A 695 -16.41 86.85 34.43
N LYS A 696 -17.31 87.26 35.32
CA LYS A 696 -17.03 87.21 36.75
C LYS A 696 -16.91 85.80 37.28
N ALA A 697 -17.72 84.85 36.80
CA ALA A 697 -17.63 83.43 37.17
C ALA A 697 -16.34 82.77 36.61
N ILE A 698 -15.98 83.11 35.39
CA ILE A 698 -14.71 82.65 34.82
C ILE A 698 -13.51 83.12 35.62
N GLU A 699 -13.50 84.40 35.99
CA GLU A 699 -12.39 84.89 36.80
C GLU A 699 -12.32 84.28 38.17
N TYR A 700 -13.44 83.99 38.84
CA TYR A 700 -13.50 83.24 40.08
C TYR A 700 -12.94 81.84 39.90
N ILE A 701 -13.33 81.08 38.90
CA ILE A 701 -12.83 79.73 38.64
C ILE A 701 -11.30 79.75 38.40
N ARG A 702 -10.81 80.76 37.66
CA ARG A 702 -9.38 80.95 37.41
C ARG A 702 -8.61 81.15 38.76
N GLN A 703 -9.13 82.01 39.63
CA GLN A 703 -8.54 82.32 40.94
C GLN A 703 -8.56 81.12 41.91
N GLN A 704 -9.50 80.20 41.71
CA GLN A 704 -9.61 78.96 42.52
C GLN A 704 -8.84 77.82 41.96
N ALA A 705 -8.10 77.94 40.87
CA ALA A 705 -7.22 76.92 40.35
C ALA A 705 -6.07 76.59 41.34
N GLY A 706 -5.86 75.34 41.70
CA GLY A 706 -4.89 74.90 42.66
C GLY A 706 -5.34 74.90 44.13
N SER A 707 -6.50 75.47 44.42
CA SER A 707 -7.14 75.39 45.74
C SER A 707 -8.45 74.59 45.69
N HIS A 708 -9.47 75.10 45.02
CA HIS A 708 -10.71 74.35 44.87
C HIS A 708 -10.67 73.38 43.66
N PHE A 709 -10.07 73.78 42.52
CA PHE A 709 -10.14 73.05 41.26
C PHE A 709 -8.76 72.57 40.79
N ASP A 710 -8.77 71.49 40.07
CA ASP A 710 -7.58 71.01 39.33
C ASP A 710 -7.19 72.08 38.30
N PRO A 711 -5.95 72.61 38.35
CA PRO A 711 -5.49 73.64 37.40
C PRO A 711 -5.57 73.16 35.94
N ARG A 712 -5.36 71.92 35.66
CA ARG A 712 -5.42 71.36 34.31
C ARG A 712 -6.86 71.36 33.76
N VAL A 713 -7.82 71.01 34.60
CA VAL A 713 -9.23 71.00 34.27
C VAL A 713 -9.69 72.45 34.04
N VAL A 714 -9.27 73.40 34.90
CA VAL A 714 -9.56 74.80 34.71
C VAL A 714 -9.02 75.34 33.40
N ASP A 715 -7.78 74.98 33.02
CA ASP A 715 -7.18 75.41 31.76
C ASP A 715 -8.00 74.94 30.54
N VAL A 716 -8.41 73.66 30.53
CA VAL A 716 -9.25 73.08 29.43
C VAL A 716 -10.65 73.77 29.44
N PHE A 717 -11.23 73.96 30.61
CA PHE A 717 -12.52 74.63 30.78
C PHE A 717 -12.50 76.06 30.22
N LEU A 718 -11.49 76.86 30.56
CA LEU A 718 -11.34 78.22 30.06
C LEU A 718 -11.23 78.30 28.54
N LYS A 719 -10.50 77.36 27.95
CA LYS A 719 -10.43 77.20 26.48
C LYS A 719 -11.76 76.83 25.86
N LEU A 720 -12.57 76.00 26.54
CA LEU A 720 -13.88 75.56 26.06
C LEU A 720 -14.91 76.69 26.13
N ILE A 721 -14.98 77.44 27.23
CA ILE A 721 -15.98 78.49 27.49
C ILE A 721 -15.57 79.80 26.82
N GLY A 722 -14.30 80.04 26.56
CA GLY A 722 -13.79 81.21 25.88
C GLY A 722 -13.98 81.26 24.36
N LYS A 723 -14.39 80.12 23.79
CA LYS A 723 -14.77 79.96 22.40
C LYS A 723 -16.30 80.29 22.28
#